data_3714b2fdd39916f361e9add4083015ab
#
_entry.id   3714b2fdd39916f361e9add4083015ab
#
_cell.length_a   1.000
_cell.length_b   1.000
_cell.length_c   1.000
_cell.angle_alpha   90.00
_cell.angle_beta   90.00
_cell.angle_gamma   90.00
#
_symmetry.space_group_name_H-M   'P 1'
#
loop_
_entity.id
_entity.type
_entity.pdbx_description
1 polymer ?
#
loop_
_entity_poly.entity_id
_entity_poly.type
_entity_poly.pdbx_seq_one_letter_code
_entity_poly.pdbx_strand_id
1 'polypeptide(L)'
;MEYNFREIEKKWQQRWVERKTYQVTEEESKQKFYVLNMFPYPSGAGLHVGHPLGYIASDIYARYKRLQGFNVLNPMGYDAYGLPAEQYAIQTGQHPAITTVNNINRYREQLDKIGFSFDWSREVRTCDPDYYHWTQWAFQKMFGSFYCNTCQKAQPIEKLIAHFEQQGTEGLDVACSEELTFTAEEWKAMNEKQQQETLMNYRIAYLGETMVNWCPQLGTVLANDEVVDGVSERGGFPVVQKKMRQWCLRVSAYAQRLLDGLESIDWTDSLKETQRNWIGRSEGTEVQFKVKDSDMEFTIFTTRADTMFGVTFMVLAPESELVPQVTTANQKADVEAYLERTKKRTERERISDRSVSGVFSGSYAINPFTGDEVPIWISDYVLAGYGTGAIMAVPAHDSRDYAFARHFNLPIIPLVEGCDVSEESFDAKEGIVCNSPKAGVKPYCDLSLNGLTIKEAIAATKQYVKAHQLGRVKVNYRLRDAIFSRQRYWGEPFPVYYKDNMPYMIPAECLPLELPEVAKFLPTETGEPPLGHATRWAWDTVNRCVTENAKIDHVTIFPLELNTMPGFAGSSAYYLRYMDPHNNEALVSEKNDHYWQHVDLYVGGTEHATGHLIYSRFWNKFLHDLGYSVAEEPFQKLVNQGMIQGRSNFVYRIKDTNTFVSLGLKDQYDTTPLHVDVNIVSNDVLDVEAFKAWRPEYNNAEFILEEGKYICGWAVEKMSKSMFNVVNPDMIVEKYGADTLRMYEMFLGPVEQSKPWDTNGIDGVHRFLKKFWSLFYDRNGNALVNDEAATPEELKSLHKLIKKVTGDIETFSYNTSISAFMICINELSGMKCSKRAILRDLIVVLAPFAPHVCEELWEQLGGEGSVCDAQWPAFNEEYLVENSVNYTVSFNGKARFNQSFAADADNATIQAAILADERSAKWLEGKQVVKVIIVPKKIVNIVVK
;
A
#
# COMPACT_ATOMS: atom_id res chain seq x y z
N MET A 1 21.75 -26.30 32.10
CA MET A 1 20.40 -26.24 31.49
C MET A 1 20.58 -26.15 29.97
N GLU A 2 19.92 -27.01 29.22
CA GLU A 2 20.01 -27.01 27.77
C GLU A 2 19.01 -25.96 27.19
N TYR A 3 19.36 -25.36 26.05
CA TYR A 3 18.45 -24.43 25.34
C TYR A 3 17.27 -25.21 24.74
N ASN A 4 16.18 -25.26 25.49
CA ASN A 4 14.93 -25.88 25.04
C ASN A 4 13.93 -24.81 24.61
N PHE A 5 14.00 -24.37 23.36
CA PHE A 5 13.15 -23.31 22.84
C PHE A 5 11.65 -23.66 22.91
N ARG A 6 11.26 -24.90 22.72
CA ARG A 6 9.85 -25.32 22.74
C ARG A 6 9.20 -25.05 24.10
N GLU A 7 9.87 -25.43 25.18
CA GLU A 7 9.38 -25.17 26.55
C GLU A 7 9.44 -23.68 26.90
N ILE A 8 10.50 -23.00 26.54
CA ILE A 8 10.71 -21.58 26.82
C ILE A 8 9.63 -20.74 26.12
N GLU A 9 9.40 -20.96 24.83
CA GLU A 9 8.43 -20.20 24.04
C GLU A 9 7.00 -20.44 24.53
N LYS A 10 6.62 -21.68 24.79
CA LYS A 10 5.31 -22.02 25.35
C LYS A 10 5.08 -21.38 26.72
N LYS A 11 6.08 -21.46 27.61
CA LYS A 11 6.04 -20.86 28.97
C LYS A 11 5.80 -19.35 28.89
N TRP A 12 6.55 -18.62 28.05
CA TRP A 12 6.48 -17.17 28.01
C TRP A 12 5.26 -16.66 27.27
N GLN A 13 4.81 -17.31 26.21
CA GLN A 13 3.56 -16.99 25.55
C GLN A 13 2.37 -17.10 26.50
N GLN A 14 2.33 -18.13 27.33
CA GLN A 14 1.32 -18.29 28.37
C GLN A 14 1.42 -17.19 29.44
N ARG A 15 2.62 -16.89 29.93
CA ARG A 15 2.83 -15.85 30.94
C ARG A 15 2.47 -14.46 30.48
N TRP A 16 2.77 -14.11 29.24
CA TRP A 16 2.38 -12.81 28.69
C TRP A 16 0.86 -12.63 28.68
N VAL A 17 0.11 -13.67 28.36
CA VAL A 17 -1.35 -13.65 28.43
C VAL A 17 -1.85 -13.53 29.88
N GLU A 18 -1.35 -14.37 30.78
CA GLU A 18 -1.74 -14.38 32.19
C GLU A 18 -1.45 -13.05 32.90
N ARG A 19 -0.28 -12.48 32.64
CA ARG A 19 0.17 -11.20 33.20
C ARG A 19 -0.36 -9.98 32.48
N LYS A 20 -1.06 -10.15 31.35
CA LYS A 20 -1.52 -9.06 30.49
C LYS A 20 -0.38 -8.10 30.11
N THR A 21 0.77 -8.66 29.77
CA THR A 21 2.04 -7.93 29.58
C THR A 21 1.93 -6.84 28.53
N TYR A 22 1.18 -7.08 27.44
CA TYR A 22 1.07 -6.15 26.33
C TYR A 22 -0.23 -5.34 26.32
N GLN A 23 -1.07 -5.53 27.33
CA GLN A 23 -2.29 -4.73 27.47
C GLN A 23 -1.93 -3.29 27.86
N VAL A 24 -2.41 -2.34 27.06
CA VAL A 24 -2.10 -0.91 27.23
C VAL A 24 -3.32 -0.13 27.67
N THR A 25 -3.08 0.88 28.48
CA THR A 25 -4.08 1.89 28.87
C THR A 25 -3.52 3.28 28.60
N GLU A 26 -4.38 4.28 28.65
CA GLU A 26 -4.02 5.69 28.42
C GLU A 26 -3.36 6.29 29.66
N GLU A 27 -2.04 6.12 29.78
CA GLU A 27 -1.22 6.67 30.88
C GLU A 27 -0.71 8.06 30.54
N GLU A 28 -1.36 9.10 31.07
CA GLU A 28 -1.01 10.51 30.81
C GLU A 28 0.41 10.89 31.23
N SER A 29 1.00 10.15 32.19
CA SER A 29 2.37 10.36 32.65
C SER A 29 3.44 9.88 31.68
N LYS A 30 3.09 9.08 30.70
CA LYS A 30 3.99 8.52 29.68
C LYS A 30 3.70 9.09 28.32
N GLN A 31 4.76 9.35 27.57
CA GLN A 31 4.63 9.69 26.16
C GLN A 31 4.14 8.48 25.39
N LYS A 32 3.12 8.68 24.56
CA LYS A 32 2.53 7.64 23.73
C LYS A 32 3.40 7.28 22.53
N PHE A 33 3.30 6.05 22.08
CA PHE A 33 3.78 5.64 20.76
C PHE A 33 2.82 4.61 20.17
N TYR A 34 2.27 4.90 19.00
CA TYR A 34 1.29 4.05 18.33
C TYR A 34 1.95 3.37 17.13
N VAL A 35 2.17 2.06 17.22
CA VAL A 35 2.68 1.20 16.15
C VAL A 35 1.53 0.40 15.58
N LEU A 36 1.37 0.43 14.26
CA LEU A 36 0.28 -0.30 13.60
C LEU A 36 0.79 -1.03 12.37
N ASN A 37 0.38 -2.28 12.22
CA ASN A 37 0.49 -3.02 10.98
C ASN A 37 -0.81 -2.94 10.20
N MET A 38 -0.72 -2.96 8.86
CA MET A 38 -1.89 -3.25 8.05
C MET A 38 -2.40 -4.64 8.42
N PHE A 39 -3.63 -4.70 8.95
CA PHE A 39 -4.18 -5.94 9.47
C PHE A 39 -4.46 -6.96 8.36
N PRO A 40 -4.32 -8.26 8.63
CA PRO A 40 -4.47 -9.27 7.61
C PRO A 40 -5.92 -9.51 7.22
N TYR A 41 -6.11 -9.91 5.96
CA TYR A 41 -7.34 -10.57 5.51
C TYR A 41 -7.19 -12.08 5.75
N PRO A 42 -8.01 -12.69 6.64
CA PRO A 42 -7.83 -14.09 7.01
C PRO A 42 -8.27 -15.03 5.88
N SER A 43 -7.32 -15.65 5.20
CA SER A 43 -7.55 -16.64 4.16
C SER A 43 -7.45 -18.07 4.70
N GLY A 44 -8.09 -19.03 4.02
CA GLY A 44 -8.14 -20.44 4.44
C GLY A 44 -6.78 -21.16 4.49
N ALA A 45 -5.76 -20.59 3.88
CA ALA A 45 -4.41 -21.14 3.88
C ALA A 45 -3.65 -20.92 5.19
N GLY A 46 -4.03 -19.95 5.98
CA GLY A 46 -3.21 -19.40 7.03
C GLY A 46 -2.07 -18.54 6.47
N LEU A 47 -1.13 -18.20 7.34
CA LEU A 47 0.07 -17.43 6.99
C LEU A 47 1.13 -18.29 6.32
N HIS A 48 1.87 -17.73 5.35
CA HIS A 48 3.17 -18.24 4.94
C HIS A 48 4.29 -17.34 5.52
N VAL A 49 5.55 -17.77 5.41
CA VAL A 49 6.71 -17.08 6.02
C VAL A 49 6.90 -15.63 5.54
N GLY A 50 6.30 -15.26 4.42
CA GLY A 50 6.36 -13.89 3.92
C GLY A 50 5.45 -12.89 4.67
N HIS A 51 4.35 -13.36 5.25
CA HIS A 51 3.42 -12.48 5.96
C HIS A 51 3.99 -11.84 7.22
N PRO A 52 4.72 -12.55 8.10
CA PRO A 52 5.19 -11.97 9.34
C PRO A 52 6.37 -11.01 9.20
N LEU A 53 6.95 -10.85 8.02
CA LEU A 53 8.10 -9.94 7.81
C LEU A 53 7.83 -8.53 8.35
N GLY A 54 6.76 -7.90 7.92
CA GLY A 54 6.35 -6.58 8.39
C GLY A 54 5.97 -6.57 9.87
N TYR A 55 5.31 -7.62 10.33
CA TYR A 55 4.88 -7.74 11.72
C TYR A 55 6.08 -7.89 12.67
N ILE A 56 7.09 -8.65 12.28
CA ILE A 56 8.34 -8.78 13.05
C ILE A 56 9.08 -7.45 13.09
N ALA A 57 9.20 -6.79 11.95
CA ALA A 57 9.87 -5.49 11.86
C ALA A 57 9.23 -4.43 12.76
N SER A 58 7.90 -4.33 12.75
CA SER A 58 7.17 -3.41 13.62
C SER A 58 7.20 -3.81 15.09
N ASP A 59 7.18 -5.10 15.39
CA ASP A 59 7.22 -5.62 16.74
C ASP A 59 8.57 -5.33 17.41
N ILE A 60 9.67 -5.45 16.69
CA ILE A 60 10.99 -5.04 17.15
C ILE A 60 10.98 -3.56 17.53
N TYR A 61 10.42 -2.72 16.68
CA TYR A 61 10.33 -1.29 16.93
C TYR A 61 9.43 -0.96 18.13
N ALA A 62 8.29 -1.63 18.23
CA ALA A 62 7.37 -1.48 19.36
C ALA A 62 8.03 -1.85 20.71
N ARG A 63 8.75 -2.98 20.74
CA ARG A 63 9.49 -3.43 21.93
C ARG A 63 10.62 -2.46 22.30
N TYR A 64 11.34 -1.96 21.32
CA TYR A 64 12.37 -0.95 21.49
C TYR A 64 11.82 0.35 22.12
N LYS A 65 10.70 0.86 21.59
CA LYS A 65 10.04 2.05 22.13
C LYS A 65 9.56 1.85 23.57
N ARG A 66 9.03 0.68 23.86
CA ARG A 66 8.66 0.34 25.25
C ARG A 66 9.86 0.34 26.20
N LEU A 67 11.00 -0.21 25.78
CA LEU A 67 12.27 -0.17 26.53
C LEU A 67 12.82 1.26 26.69
N GLN A 68 12.42 2.19 25.86
CA GLN A 68 12.73 3.62 26.00
C GLN A 68 11.76 4.36 26.95
N GLY A 69 10.77 3.67 27.52
CA GLY A 69 9.81 4.24 28.47
C GLY A 69 8.52 4.79 27.85
N PHE A 70 8.30 4.60 26.53
CA PHE A 70 7.04 4.99 25.90
C PHE A 70 5.90 4.08 26.32
N ASN A 71 4.69 4.64 26.33
CA ASN A 71 3.45 3.88 26.40
C ASN A 71 3.05 3.46 24.99
N VAL A 72 3.24 2.18 24.66
CA VAL A 72 3.13 1.69 23.28
C VAL A 72 1.79 1.02 23.05
N LEU A 73 1.03 1.52 22.07
CA LEU A 73 -0.14 0.84 21.50
C LEU A 73 0.30 0.05 20.26
N ASN A 74 0.17 -1.27 20.33
CA ASN A 74 0.48 -2.18 19.24
C ASN A 74 -0.68 -3.18 19.08
N PRO A 75 -1.81 -2.77 18.48
CA PRO A 75 -2.99 -3.61 18.34
C PRO A 75 -2.92 -4.51 17.12
N MET A 76 -3.79 -5.52 17.09
CA MET A 76 -4.00 -6.37 15.93
C MET A 76 -5.46 -6.79 15.83
N GLY A 77 -5.91 -7.02 14.62
CA GLY A 77 -7.25 -7.47 14.30
C GLY A 77 -7.30 -8.05 12.89
N TYR A 78 -8.51 -8.10 12.32
CA TYR A 78 -8.72 -8.76 11.04
C TYR A 78 -9.63 -7.94 10.13
N ASP A 79 -9.21 -7.78 8.89
CA ASP A 79 -10.06 -7.34 7.80
C ASP A 79 -10.86 -8.54 7.30
N ALA A 80 -12.12 -8.63 7.72
CA ALA A 80 -12.86 -9.89 7.67
C ALA A 80 -14.03 -9.90 6.69
N TYR A 81 -14.32 -8.80 6.02
CA TYR A 81 -15.27 -8.73 4.92
C TYR A 81 -14.58 -8.82 3.56
N GLY A 82 -15.30 -9.29 2.57
CA GLY A 82 -14.85 -9.27 1.18
C GLY A 82 -15.13 -10.56 0.39
N LEU A 83 -14.71 -10.50 -0.87
CA LEU A 83 -15.02 -11.48 -1.90
C LEU A 83 -14.51 -12.91 -1.63
N PRO A 84 -13.33 -13.16 -1.02
CA PRO A 84 -12.84 -14.54 -0.89
C PRO A 84 -13.71 -15.46 -0.04
N ALA A 85 -14.21 -14.95 1.08
CA ALA A 85 -15.11 -15.74 1.95
C ALA A 85 -16.45 -15.99 1.26
N GLU A 86 -16.96 -15.02 0.53
CA GLU A 86 -18.21 -15.18 -0.23
C GLU A 86 -18.07 -16.18 -1.38
N GLN A 87 -16.96 -16.15 -2.13
CA GLN A 87 -16.71 -17.13 -3.19
C GLN A 87 -16.62 -18.56 -2.65
N TYR A 88 -15.97 -18.73 -1.51
CA TYR A 88 -15.92 -20.02 -0.84
C TYR A 88 -17.31 -20.47 -0.39
N ALA A 89 -18.13 -19.56 0.11
CA ALA A 89 -19.51 -19.83 0.47
C ALA A 89 -20.37 -20.25 -0.74
N ILE A 90 -20.19 -19.58 -1.87
CA ILE A 90 -20.87 -19.94 -3.14
C ILE A 90 -20.49 -21.35 -3.57
N GLN A 91 -19.23 -21.72 -3.48
CA GLN A 91 -18.72 -23.03 -3.90
C GLN A 91 -19.14 -24.18 -2.98
N THR A 92 -19.20 -23.93 -1.69
CA THR A 92 -19.39 -24.97 -0.67
C THR A 92 -20.76 -24.95 -0.01
N GLY A 93 -21.53 -23.88 -0.17
CA GLY A 93 -22.79 -23.66 0.55
C GLY A 93 -22.61 -23.28 2.03
N GLN A 94 -21.37 -23.16 2.52
CA GLN A 94 -21.10 -22.78 3.89
C GLN A 94 -21.24 -21.25 4.07
N HIS A 95 -21.87 -20.82 5.16
CA HIS A 95 -22.02 -19.39 5.46
C HIS A 95 -20.67 -18.71 5.61
N PRO A 96 -20.45 -17.51 5.00
CA PRO A 96 -19.16 -16.81 5.05
C PRO A 96 -18.65 -16.52 6.46
N ALA A 97 -19.55 -16.28 7.42
CA ALA A 97 -19.19 -16.03 8.81
C ALA A 97 -18.46 -17.22 9.45
N ILE A 98 -18.87 -18.46 9.15
CA ILE A 98 -18.25 -19.68 9.69
C ILE A 98 -16.82 -19.81 9.14
N THR A 99 -16.66 -19.68 7.85
CA THR A 99 -15.34 -19.72 7.18
C THR A 99 -14.42 -18.63 7.74
N THR A 100 -14.93 -17.43 7.90
CA THR A 100 -14.17 -16.27 8.42
C THR A 100 -13.70 -16.53 9.85
N VAL A 101 -14.55 -17.03 10.75
CA VAL A 101 -14.17 -17.36 12.14
C VAL A 101 -13.09 -18.45 12.16
N ASN A 102 -13.23 -19.49 11.36
CA ASN A 102 -12.23 -20.56 11.28
C ASN A 102 -10.87 -20.02 10.79
N ASN A 103 -10.88 -19.17 9.80
CA ASN A 103 -9.66 -18.55 9.28
C ASN A 103 -9.01 -17.61 10.29
N ILE A 104 -9.80 -16.82 11.00
CA ILE A 104 -9.32 -15.95 12.08
C ILE A 104 -8.64 -16.77 13.17
N ASN A 105 -9.26 -17.85 13.61
CA ASN A 105 -8.71 -18.74 14.63
C ASN A 105 -7.36 -19.32 14.18
N ARG A 106 -7.25 -19.70 12.92
CA ARG A 106 -6.01 -20.23 12.35
C ARG A 106 -4.90 -19.15 12.32
N TYR A 107 -5.23 -17.94 11.88
CA TYR A 107 -4.29 -16.82 11.89
C TYR A 107 -3.83 -16.47 13.30
N ARG A 108 -4.77 -16.42 14.25
CA ARG A 108 -4.46 -16.13 15.64
C ARG A 108 -3.49 -17.16 16.23
N GLU A 109 -3.74 -18.44 15.99
CA GLU A 109 -2.85 -19.52 16.44
C GLU A 109 -1.42 -19.35 15.91
N GLN A 110 -1.27 -19.02 14.63
CA GLN A 110 0.02 -18.81 14.01
C GLN A 110 0.73 -17.55 14.55
N LEU A 111 -0.01 -16.44 14.70
CA LEU A 111 0.55 -15.21 15.26
C LEU A 111 0.99 -15.38 16.73
N ASP A 112 0.20 -16.06 17.52
CA ASP A 112 0.54 -16.33 18.93
C ASP A 112 1.84 -17.14 19.05
N LYS A 113 2.07 -18.10 18.17
CA LYS A 113 3.30 -18.91 18.13
C LYS A 113 4.57 -18.12 17.80
N ILE A 114 4.44 -17.01 17.07
CA ILE A 114 5.58 -16.16 16.72
C ILE A 114 5.95 -15.21 17.86
N GLY A 115 5.04 -14.97 18.79
CA GLY A 115 5.31 -14.22 20.01
C GLY A 115 5.36 -12.70 19.86
N PHE A 116 4.39 -12.13 19.15
CA PHE A 116 4.26 -10.69 19.00
C PHE A 116 3.78 -9.99 20.28
N SER A 117 4.13 -8.72 20.43
CA SER A 117 3.68 -7.86 21.55
C SER A 117 2.32 -7.19 21.27
N PHE A 118 1.42 -7.88 20.58
CA PHE A 118 0.11 -7.33 20.26
C PHE A 118 -0.81 -7.25 21.49
N ASP A 119 -1.50 -6.12 21.63
CA ASP A 119 -2.59 -5.98 22.60
C ASP A 119 -3.89 -6.55 22.03
N TRP A 120 -4.12 -7.83 22.25
CA TRP A 120 -5.31 -8.53 21.77
C TRP A 120 -6.60 -8.11 22.47
N SER A 121 -6.53 -7.40 23.59
CA SER A 121 -7.72 -6.83 24.24
C SER A 121 -8.40 -5.78 23.37
N ARG A 122 -7.68 -5.27 22.37
CA ARG A 122 -8.16 -4.27 21.41
C ARG A 122 -8.44 -4.84 20.02
N GLU A 123 -8.53 -6.17 19.90
CA GLU A 123 -8.84 -6.84 18.64
C GLU A 123 -10.13 -6.29 18.02
N VAL A 124 -10.09 -6.01 16.73
CA VAL A 124 -11.27 -5.67 15.93
C VAL A 124 -11.41 -6.63 14.76
N ARG A 125 -12.65 -6.86 14.35
CA ARG A 125 -13.00 -7.64 13.16
C ARG A 125 -14.00 -6.83 12.36
N THR A 126 -13.69 -6.49 11.14
CA THR A 126 -14.54 -5.62 10.34
C THR A 126 -15.93 -6.19 10.06
N CYS A 127 -16.10 -7.52 10.18
CA CYS A 127 -17.37 -8.21 10.01
C CYS A 127 -18.25 -8.24 11.27
N ASP A 128 -17.75 -7.79 12.42
CA ASP A 128 -18.53 -7.76 13.65
C ASP A 128 -19.45 -6.52 13.69
N PRO A 129 -20.72 -6.68 14.10
CA PRO A 129 -21.67 -5.57 14.20
C PRO A 129 -21.18 -4.41 15.07
N ASP A 130 -20.49 -4.68 16.17
CA ASP A 130 -19.90 -3.68 17.06
C ASP A 130 -18.87 -2.80 16.36
N TYR A 131 -18.21 -3.37 15.37
CA TYR A 131 -17.22 -2.65 14.57
C TYR A 131 -17.88 -1.88 13.41
N TYR A 132 -18.67 -2.56 12.56
CA TYR A 132 -19.23 -1.90 11.39
C TYR A 132 -20.36 -0.92 11.71
N HIS A 133 -20.88 -0.93 12.93
CA HIS A 133 -21.70 0.14 13.49
C HIS A 133 -21.09 1.52 13.14
N TRP A 134 -19.78 1.66 13.36
CA TRP A 134 -19.07 2.92 13.17
C TRP A 134 -18.73 3.21 11.71
N THR A 135 -18.60 2.19 10.88
CA THR A 135 -18.53 2.35 9.43
C THR A 135 -19.86 2.89 8.87
N GLN A 136 -20.96 2.33 9.31
CA GLN A 136 -22.32 2.81 8.96
C GLN A 136 -22.55 4.24 9.47
N TRP A 137 -22.16 4.53 10.68
CA TRP A 137 -22.26 5.86 11.25
C TRP A 137 -21.46 6.89 10.43
N ALA A 138 -20.24 6.58 10.06
CA ALA A 138 -19.40 7.44 9.22
C ALA A 138 -20.04 7.69 7.85
N PHE A 139 -20.62 6.66 7.24
CA PHE A 139 -21.37 6.80 6.00
C PHE A 139 -22.55 7.76 6.14
N GLN A 140 -23.32 7.65 7.24
CA GLN A 140 -24.41 8.58 7.53
C GLN A 140 -23.92 10.01 7.68
N LYS A 141 -22.77 10.21 8.32
CA LYS A 141 -22.15 11.53 8.44
C LYS A 141 -21.73 12.11 7.09
N MET A 142 -21.17 11.26 6.22
CA MET A 142 -20.81 11.65 4.85
C MET A 142 -22.04 11.99 3.99
N PHE A 143 -23.11 11.23 4.14
CA PHE A 143 -24.40 11.56 3.49
C PHE A 143 -24.99 12.87 4.01
N GLY A 144 -24.85 13.14 5.29
CA GLY A 144 -25.31 14.37 5.95
C GLY A 144 -24.39 15.57 5.82
N SER A 145 -23.39 15.53 4.92
CA SER A 145 -22.38 16.57 4.77
C SER A 145 -22.18 16.98 3.32
N PHE A 146 -21.69 18.19 3.13
CA PHE A 146 -21.18 18.72 1.85
C PHE A 146 -19.79 19.31 2.06
N TYR A 147 -19.03 19.52 0.98
CA TYR A 147 -17.71 20.10 1.05
C TYR A 147 -17.71 21.56 0.60
N CYS A 148 -17.33 22.46 1.49
CA CYS A 148 -17.17 23.88 1.22
C CYS A 148 -15.76 24.17 0.68
N ASN A 149 -15.65 24.61 -0.56
CA ASN A 149 -14.35 24.92 -1.18
C ASN A 149 -13.69 26.16 -0.56
N THR A 150 -14.50 27.14 -0.17
CA THR A 150 -14.01 28.37 0.48
C THR A 150 -13.40 28.08 1.84
N CYS A 151 -14.09 27.28 2.67
CA CYS A 151 -13.61 26.89 3.99
C CYS A 151 -12.60 25.73 3.94
N GLN A 152 -12.52 25.02 2.82
CA GLN A 152 -11.73 23.80 2.62
C GLN A 152 -12.00 22.71 3.66
N LYS A 153 -13.28 22.47 3.94
CA LYS A 153 -13.71 21.40 4.85
C LYS A 153 -15.15 20.96 4.60
N ALA A 154 -15.45 19.75 5.07
CA ALA A 154 -16.81 19.27 5.15
C ALA A 154 -17.63 20.04 6.19
N GLN A 155 -18.89 20.24 5.90
CA GLN A 155 -19.86 20.87 6.78
C GLN A 155 -21.19 20.14 6.74
N PRO A 156 -22.03 20.27 7.81
CA PRO A 156 -23.37 19.68 7.82
C PRO A 156 -24.24 20.19 6.68
N ILE A 157 -25.00 19.30 6.05
CA ILE A 157 -25.86 19.60 4.89
C ILE A 157 -26.94 20.66 5.20
N GLU A 158 -27.34 20.80 6.47
CA GLU A 158 -28.29 21.77 6.93
C GLU A 158 -27.85 23.23 6.66
N LYS A 159 -26.55 23.47 6.68
CA LYS A 159 -25.98 24.77 6.30
C LYS A 159 -26.16 25.07 4.82
N LEU A 160 -26.07 24.07 3.98
CA LEU A 160 -26.30 24.19 2.54
C LEU A 160 -27.79 24.45 2.26
N ILE A 161 -28.68 23.72 2.94
CA ILE A 161 -30.15 23.92 2.84
C ILE A 161 -30.52 25.32 3.23
N ALA A 162 -29.97 25.83 4.34
CA ALA A 162 -30.23 27.22 4.78
C ALA A 162 -29.75 28.24 3.74
N HIS A 163 -28.63 28.02 3.10
CA HIS A 163 -28.14 28.88 2.01
C HIS A 163 -29.09 28.85 0.81
N PHE A 164 -29.57 27.68 0.40
CA PHE A 164 -30.53 27.53 -0.69
C PHE A 164 -31.86 28.26 -0.39
N GLU A 165 -32.34 28.22 0.86
CA GLU A 165 -33.57 28.92 1.28
C GLU A 165 -33.44 30.44 1.21
N GLN A 166 -32.25 30.98 1.38
CA GLN A 166 -31.98 32.40 1.41
C GLN A 166 -31.55 32.97 0.06
N GLN A 167 -30.69 32.26 -0.67
CA GLN A 167 -29.99 32.78 -1.82
C GLN A 167 -29.98 31.84 -3.02
N GLY A 168 -30.58 30.65 -2.91
CA GLY A 168 -30.39 29.62 -3.95
C GLY A 168 -28.92 29.24 -4.12
N THR A 169 -28.41 29.21 -5.33
CA THR A 169 -27.02 28.90 -5.63
C THR A 169 -26.12 30.13 -5.70
N GLU A 170 -26.62 31.34 -5.49
CA GLU A 170 -25.83 32.57 -5.57
C GLU A 170 -24.74 32.61 -4.50
N GLY A 171 -23.51 32.94 -4.92
CA GLY A 171 -22.37 33.05 -4.02
C GLY A 171 -21.86 31.72 -3.45
N LEU A 172 -22.29 30.58 -3.97
CA LEU A 172 -21.94 29.26 -3.51
C LEU A 172 -20.69 28.73 -4.22
N ASP A 173 -19.67 28.34 -3.41
CA ASP A 173 -18.49 27.65 -3.90
C ASP A 173 -18.30 26.35 -3.10
N VAL A 174 -18.88 25.29 -3.61
CA VAL A 174 -18.94 23.96 -2.98
C VAL A 174 -18.66 22.87 -4.00
N ALA A 175 -18.12 21.74 -3.53
CA ALA A 175 -17.94 20.57 -4.37
C ALA A 175 -19.31 20.01 -4.81
N CYS A 176 -19.44 19.72 -6.08
CA CYS A 176 -20.68 19.21 -6.69
C CYS A 176 -20.36 18.27 -7.85
N SER A 177 -21.33 17.45 -8.22
CA SER A 177 -21.25 16.60 -9.41
C SER A 177 -21.49 17.41 -10.69
N GLU A 178 -22.46 18.33 -10.63
CA GLU A 178 -22.83 19.27 -11.70
C GLU A 178 -23.02 20.67 -11.14
N GLU A 179 -22.64 21.67 -11.90
CA GLU A 179 -22.92 23.07 -11.57
C GLU A 179 -24.37 23.40 -11.84
N LEU A 180 -25.16 23.56 -10.77
CA LEU A 180 -26.57 23.94 -10.86
C LEU A 180 -26.73 25.42 -10.57
N THR A 181 -27.77 26.03 -11.17
CA THR A 181 -28.16 27.40 -10.92
C THR A 181 -29.66 27.47 -10.67
N PHE A 182 -30.04 27.94 -9.49
CA PHE A 182 -31.44 28.16 -9.13
C PHE A 182 -31.56 29.27 -8.04
N THR A 183 -32.71 29.90 -7.99
CA THR A 183 -33.02 30.93 -7.00
C THR A 183 -33.58 30.32 -5.71
N ALA A 184 -33.69 31.15 -4.63
CA ALA A 184 -34.31 30.70 -3.39
C ALA A 184 -35.80 30.33 -3.60
N GLU A 185 -36.50 31.07 -4.47
CA GLU A 185 -37.89 30.78 -4.81
C GLU A 185 -38.02 29.45 -5.57
N GLU A 186 -37.14 29.19 -6.50
CA GLU A 186 -37.09 27.91 -7.23
C GLU A 186 -36.82 26.74 -6.29
N TRP A 187 -35.93 26.92 -5.34
CA TRP A 187 -35.66 25.89 -4.31
C TRP A 187 -36.91 25.59 -3.47
N LYS A 188 -37.59 26.64 -2.98
CA LYS A 188 -38.81 26.50 -2.18
C LYS A 188 -39.99 25.90 -2.97
N ALA A 189 -40.01 26.09 -4.26
CA ALA A 189 -41.03 25.51 -5.15
C ALA A 189 -40.82 24.02 -5.42
N MET A 190 -39.63 23.48 -5.16
CA MET A 190 -39.34 22.06 -5.31
C MET A 190 -40.12 21.21 -4.30
N ASN A 191 -40.63 20.07 -4.74
CA ASN A 191 -41.15 19.05 -3.83
C ASN A 191 -40.02 18.35 -3.11
N GLU A 192 -40.35 17.51 -2.11
CA GLU A 192 -39.36 16.80 -1.30
C GLU A 192 -38.41 15.97 -2.16
N LYS A 193 -38.92 15.24 -3.13
CA LYS A 193 -38.10 14.42 -4.06
C LYS A 193 -37.11 15.26 -4.85
N GLN A 194 -37.57 16.37 -5.42
CA GLN A 194 -36.73 17.28 -6.21
C GLN A 194 -35.63 17.91 -5.33
N GLN A 195 -35.95 18.27 -4.09
CA GLN A 195 -34.96 18.78 -3.13
C GLN A 195 -33.92 17.73 -2.80
N GLN A 196 -34.31 16.47 -2.57
CA GLN A 196 -33.39 15.37 -2.28
C GLN A 196 -32.49 15.06 -3.51
N GLU A 197 -33.03 15.07 -4.70
CA GLU A 197 -32.24 14.91 -5.94
C GLU A 197 -31.20 16.03 -6.09
N THR A 198 -31.59 17.26 -5.78
CA THR A 198 -30.69 18.43 -5.81
C THR A 198 -29.59 18.31 -4.77
N LEU A 199 -29.92 17.92 -3.54
CA LEU A 199 -28.93 17.74 -2.46
C LEU A 199 -27.95 16.62 -2.78
N MET A 200 -28.38 15.57 -3.49
CA MET A 200 -27.51 14.47 -3.90
C MET A 200 -26.31 14.95 -4.75
N ASN A 201 -26.49 16.04 -5.48
CA ASN A 201 -25.43 16.68 -6.25
C ASN A 201 -24.27 17.22 -5.39
N TYR A 202 -24.48 17.42 -4.09
CA TYR A 202 -23.55 18.09 -3.18
C TYR A 202 -23.05 17.19 -2.04
N ARG A 203 -23.76 16.11 -1.72
CA ARG A 203 -23.41 15.23 -0.59
C ARG A 203 -22.05 14.58 -0.79
N ILE A 204 -21.32 14.36 0.27
CA ILE A 204 -20.03 13.65 0.25
C ILE A 204 -20.23 12.17 -0.06
N ALA A 205 -21.22 11.52 0.58
CA ALA A 205 -21.70 10.23 0.12
C ALA A 205 -22.96 10.43 -0.70
N TYR A 206 -22.96 10.03 -1.95
CA TYR A 206 -24.07 10.27 -2.88
C TYR A 206 -24.35 9.07 -3.76
N LEU A 207 -25.57 8.98 -4.24
CA LEU A 207 -26.03 7.98 -5.18
C LEU A 207 -26.04 8.58 -6.59
N GLY A 208 -25.25 8.05 -7.47
CA GLY A 208 -25.10 8.56 -8.83
C GLY A 208 -24.95 7.46 -9.87
N GLU A 209 -25.23 7.78 -11.14
CA GLU A 209 -24.95 6.92 -12.26
C GLU A 209 -23.53 7.14 -12.75
N THR A 210 -22.73 6.11 -12.75
CA THR A 210 -21.33 6.18 -13.14
C THR A 210 -20.88 4.93 -13.92
N MET A 211 -19.80 5.08 -14.67
CA MET A 211 -19.13 3.97 -15.34
C MET A 211 -18.36 3.16 -14.30
N VAL A 212 -18.57 1.86 -14.26
CA VAL A 212 -17.98 0.95 -13.29
C VAL A 212 -17.32 -0.24 -13.97
N ASN A 213 -16.36 -0.83 -13.27
CA ASN A 213 -15.74 -2.09 -13.66
C ASN A 213 -16.65 -3.25 -13.25
N TRP A 214 -17.49 -3.69 -14.15
CA TRP A 214 -18.41 -4.80 -13.91
C TRP A 214 -17.80 -6.13 -14.32
N CYS A 215 -17.80 -7.09 -13.39
CA CYS A 215 -17.40 -8.46 -13.68
C CYS A 215 -18.63 -9.37 -13.71
N PRO A 216 -19.11 -9.79 -14.90
CA PRO A 216 -20.31 -10.62 -14.99
C PRO A 216 -20.22 -11.95 -14.26
N GLN A 217 -19.05 -12.59 -14.28
CA GLN A 217 -18.85 -13.89 -13.62
C GLN A 217 -18.81 -13.82 -12.10
N LEU A 218 -18.29 -12.71 -11.56
CA LEU A 218 -18.34 -12.45 -10.13
C LEU A 218 -19.64 -11.80 -9.68
N GLY A 219 -20.43 -11.28 -10.63
CA GLY A 219 -21.71 -10.61 -10.37
C GLY A 219 -21.60 -9.34 -9.55
N THR A 220 -20.46 -8.66 -9.62
CA THR A 220 -20.18 -7.47 -8.82
C THR A 220 -19.32 -6.44 -9.53
N VAL A 221 -19.38 -5.21 -9.04
CA VAL A 221 -18.45 -4.13 -9.40
C VAL A 221 -17.11 -4.34 -8.68
N LEU A 222 -16.01 -4.07 -9.38
CA LEU A 222 -14.65 -4.12 -8.87
C LEU A 222 -14.04 -2.72 -8.82
N ALA A 223 -13.22 -2.47 -7.79
CA ALA A 223 -12.40 -1.26 -7.71
C ALA A 223 -11.30 -1.31 -8.78
N ASN A 224 -10.70 -0.16 -9.11
CA ASN A 224 -9.66 -0.09 -10.13
C ASN A 224 -8.42 -0.93 -9.79
N ASP A 225 -8.09 -1.04 -8.51
CA ASP A 225 -7.00 -1.88 -7.99
C ASP A 225 -7.31 -3.38 -8.00
N GLU A 226 -8.58 -3.77 -8.11
CA GLU A 226 -9.03 -5.15 -8.27
C GLU A 226 -9.05 -5.64 -9.73
N VAL A 227 -8.67 -4.78 -10.68
CA VAL A 227 -8.62 -5.10 -12.12
C VAL A 227 -7.20 -5.01 -12.65
N VAL A 228 -6.71 -6.11 -13.23
CA VAL A 228 -5.37 -6.20 -13.81
C VAL A 228 -5.50 -6.69 -15.25
N ASP A 229 -5.00 -5.91 -16.20
CA ASP A 229 -5.02 -6.25 -17.64
C ASP A 229 -6.41 -6.63 -18.18
N GLY A 230 -7.46 -5.92 -17.72
CA GLY A 230 -8.84 -6.11 -18.17
C GLY A 230 -9.56 -7.33 -17.58
N VAL A 231 -8.92 -7.99 -16.60
CA VAL A 231 -9.51 -9.11 -15.87
C VAL A 231 -9.48 -8.86 -14.37
N SER A 232 -10.36 -9.55 -13.63
CA SER A 232 -10.34 -9.48 -12.18
C SER A 232 -9.02 -10.05 -11.64
N GLU A 233 -8.42 -9.40 -10.65
CA GLU A 233 -7.22 -9.90 -9.95
C GLU A 233 -7.46 -11.32 -9.41
N ARG A 234 -8.68 -11.57 -8.93
CA ARG A 234 -9.11 -12.87 -8.46
C ARG A 234 -9.91 -13.58 -9.53
N GLY A 235 -9.46 -14.76 -9.91
CA GLY A 235 -10.12 -15.64 -10.86
C GLY A 235 -9.83 -15.33 -12.33
N GLY A 236 -9.22 -14.19 -12.64
CA GLY A 236 -8.85 -13.83 -14.03
C GLY A 236 -10.05 -13.66 -14.96
N PHE A 237 -11.20 -13.24 -14.45
CA PHE A 237 -12.44 -13.12 -15.24
C PHE A 237 -12.51 -11.80 -16.00
N PRO A 238 -13.04 -11.77 -17.21
CA PRO A 238 -13.21 -10.56 -17.99
C PRO A 238 -14.04 -9.51 -17.25
N VAL A 239 -13.55 -8.26 -17.28
CA VAL A 239 -14.22 -7.09 -16.70
C VAL A 239 -14.65 -6.17 -17.84
N VAL A 240 -15.87 -5.65 -17.75
CA VAL A 240 -16.44 -4.74 -18.76
C VAL A 240 -16.81 -3.41 -18.11
N GLN A 241 -16.74 -2.33 -18.89
CA GLN A 241 -17.25 -1.04 -18.46
C GLN A 241 -18.78 -1.02 -18.60
N LYS A 242 -19.48 -0.65 -17.52
CA LYS A 242 -20.94 -0.57 -17.48
C LYS A 242 -21.40 0.66 -16.71
N LYS A 243 -22.40 1.37 -17.22
CA LYS A 243 -23.04 2.47 -16.50
C LYS A 243 -24.04 1.87 -15.49
N MET A 244 -23.83 2.17 -14.21
CA MET A 244 -24.68 1.66 -13.11
C MET A 244 -24.93 2.76 -12.08
N ARG A 245 -26.09 2.68 -11.43
CA ARG A 245 -26.41 3.50 -10.26
C ARG A 245 -25.66 2.95 -9.06
N GLN A 246 -24.79 3.75 -8.46
CA GLN A 246 -23.86 3.33 -7.41
C GLN A 246 -23.77 4.39 -6.31
N TRP A 247 -23.55 3.93 -5.06
CA TRP A 247 -23.04 4.82 -4.04
C TRP A 247 -21.62 5.25 -4.39
N CYS A 248 -21.34 6.51 -4.17
CA CYS A 248 -20.03 7.11 -4.41
C CYS A 248 -19.62 7.94 -3.20
N LEU A 249 -18.31 8.01 -2.94
CA LEU A 249 -17.74 8.96 -1.99
C LEU A 249 -16.98 10.05 -2.75
N ARG A 250 -17.23 11.30 -2.40
CA ARG A 250 -16.66 12.50 -3.06
C ARG A 250 -15.22 12.75 -2.60
N VAL A 251 -14.35 11.77 -2.81
CA VAL A 251 -12.92 11.85 -2.50
C VAL A 251 -12.24 12.98 -3.28
N SER A 252 -12.71 13.25 -4.49
CA SER A 252 -12.20 14.32 -5.35
C SER A 252 -12.26 15.71 -4.71
N ALA A 253 -13.22 15.95 -3.83
CA ALA A 253 -13.33 17.21 -3.09
C ALA A 253 -12.12 17.47 -2.17
N TYR A 254 -11.47 16.40 -1.72
CA TYR A 254 -10.29 16.45 -0.85
C TYR A 254 -8.96 16.42 -1.61
N ALA A 255 -8.97 16.42 -2.94
CA ALA A 255 -7.79 16.22 -3.75
C ALA A 255 -6.63 17.16 -3.39
N GLN A 256 -6.89 18.46 -3.26
CA GLN A 256 -5.84 19.44 -2.89
C GLN A 256 -5.30 19.20 -1.48
N ARG A 257 -6.18 18.93 -0.51
CA ARG A 257 -5.77 18.63 0.88
C ARG A 257 -4.99 17.32 0.98
N LEU A 258 -5.31 16.32 0.14
CA LEU A 258 -4.53 15.07 0.04
C LEU A 258 -3.14 15.33 -0.52
N LEU A 259 -2.97 16.27 -1.44
CA LEU A 259 -1.64 16.72 -1.91
C LEU A 259 -0.89 17.49 -0.83
N ASP A 260 -1.52 18.48 -0.24
CA ASP A 260 -0.89 19.37 0.76
C ASP A 260 -0.45 18.59 1.99
N GLY A 261 -1.23 17.63 2.43
CA GLY A 261 -0.95 16.78 3.59
C GLY A 261 0.29 15.91 3.44
N LEU A 262 0.73 15.60 2.22
CA LEU A 262 1.95 14.82 1.97
C LEU A 262 3.22 15.51 2.49
N GLU A 263 3.22 16.82 2.60
CA GLU A 263 4.36 17.60 3.12
C GLU A 263 4.53 17.46 4.65
N SER A 264 3.49 17.05 5.36
CA SER A 264 3.48 16.94 6.83
C SER A 264 3.82 15.54 7.37
N ILE A 265 4.06 14.56 6.50
CA ILE A 265 4.24 13.15 6.86
C ILE A 265 5.60 12.62 6.41
N ASP A 266 6.14 11.68 7.19
CA ASP A 266 7.44 11.04 6.93
C ASP A 266 7.25 9.74 6.15
N TRP A 267 6.90 9.91 4.87
CA TRP A 267 6.80 8.82 3.90
C TRP A 267 7.93 8.93 2.88
N THR A 268 8.27 7.82 2.22
CA THR A 268 9.31 7.84 1.17
C THR A 268 8.88 8.72 0.00
N ASP A 269 9.85 9.35 -0.65
CA ASP A 269 9.59 10.19 -1.83
C ASP A 269 8.89 9.41 -2.95
N SER A 270 9.25 8.15 -3.15
CA SER A 270 8.62 7.28 -4.13
C SER A 270 7.13 7.08 -3.86
N LEU A 271 6.76 6.88 -2.60
CA LEU A 271 5.36 6.69 -2.22
C LEU A 271 4.57 8.00 -2.35
N LYS A 272 5.14 9.12 -1.91
CA LYS A 272 4.52 10.43 -2.08
C LYS A 272 4.31 10.76 -3.57
N GLU A 273 5.28 10.45 -4.41
CA GLU A 273 5.18 10.67 -5.86
C GLU A 273 4.09 9.77 -6.49
N THR A 274 3.98 8.53 -6.05
CA THR A 274 2.89 7.63 -6.48
C THR A 274 1.53 8.24 -6.15
N GLN A 275 1.35 8.80 -4.97
CA GLN A 275 0.11 9.48 -4.59
C GLN A 275 -0.10 10.79 -5.37
N ARG A 276 0.94 11.61 -5.55
CA ARG A 276 0.85 12.83 -6.37
C ARG A 276 0.40 12.51 -7.78
N ASN A 277 0.96 11.50 -8.40
CA ASN A 277 0.60 11.07 -9.75
C ASN A 277 -0.83 10.51 -9.82
N TRP A 278 -1.27 9.80 -8.80
CA TRP A 278 -2.63 9.28 -8.72
C TRP A 278 -3.67 10.40 -8.57
N ILE A 279 -3.39 11.37 -7.72
CA ILE A 279 -4.23 12.55 -7.54
C ILE A 279 -4.21 13.42 -8.80
N GLY A 280 -3.04 13.55 -9.43
CA GLY A 280 -2.87 14.12 -10.75
C GLY A 280 -3.38 15.54 -10.89
N ARG A 281 -2.89 16.48 -10.06
CA ARG A 281 -3.22 17.89 -10.15
C ARG A 281 -2.70 18.49 -11.46
N SER A 282 -3.56 19.14 -12.19
CA SER A 282 -3.19 19.93 -13.37
C SER A 282 -3.93 21.26 -13.36
N GLU A 283 -3.21 22.33 -13.64
CA GLU A 283 -3.79 23.66 -13.82
C GLU A 283 -3.84 23.97 -15.30
N GLY A 284 -4.98 24.36 -15.79
CA GLY A 284 -5.19 24.64 -17.19
C GLY A 284 -6.36 25.58 -17.42
N THR A 285 -6.78 25.64 -18.68
CA THR A 285 -7.81 26.55 -19.15
C THR A 285 -8.94 25.75 -19.77
N GLU A 286 -10.15 25.97 -19.33
CA GLU A 286 -11.36 25.54 -20.00
C GLU A 286 -11.71 26.57 -21.07
N VAL A 287 -11.96 26.11 -22.29
CA VAL A 287 -12.34 26.96 -23.41
C VAL A 287 -13.58 26.40 -24.10
N GLN A 288 -14.54 27.25 -24.40
CA GLN A 288 -15.74 26.88 -25.07
C GLN A 288 -15.58 26.92 -26.61
N PHE A 289 -16.01 25.87 -27.25
CA PHE A 289 -16.06 25.74 -28.72
C PHE A 289 -17.49 25.63 -29.17
N LYS A 290 -17.87 26.40 -30.20
CA LYS A 290 -19.18 26.32 -30.83
C LYS A 290 -19.18 25.27 -31.90
N VAL A 291 -20.26 24.52 -32.02
CA VAL A 291 -20.49 23.62 -33.14
C VAL A 291 -21.05 24.44 -34.29
N LYS A 292 -20.46 24.29 -35.49
CA LYS A 292 -20.90 25.00 -36.68
C LYS A 292 -22.38 24.71 -37.00
N ASP A 293 -23.11 25.73 -37.40
CA ASP A 293 -24.52 25.67 -37.77
C ASP A 293 -25.45 25.10 -36.68
N SER A 294 -25.10 25.34 -35.43
CA SER A 294 -25.82 24.87 -34.26
C SER A 294 -25.67 25.88 -33.10
N ASP A 295 -26.63 25.86 -32.19
CA ASP A 295 -26.53 26.61 -30.92
C ASP A 295 -25.74 25.84 -29.84
N MET A 296 -25.25 24.66 -30.18
CA MET A 296 -24.51 23.80 -29.26
C MET A 296 -23.08 24.29 -29.03
N GLU A 297 -22.67 24.31 -27.77
CA GLU A 297 -21.33 24.59 -27.34
C GLU A 297 -20.81 23.43 -26.51
N PHE A 298 -19.53 23.19 -26.51
CA PHE A 298 -18.88 22.27 -25.60
C PHE A 298 -17.55 22.83 -25.09
N THR A 299 -17.15 22.40 -23.91
CA THR A 299 -15.96 22.89 -23.22
C THR A 299 -14.84 21.89 -23.34
N ILE A 300 -13.64 22.35 -23.67
CA ILE A 300 -12.40 21.56 -23.58
C ILE A 300 -11.54 22.06 -22.42
N PHE A 301 -10.67 21.22 -21.93
CA PHE A 301 -9.65 21.57 -20.96
C PHE A 301 -8.27 21.35 -21.54
N THR A 302 -7.38 22.35 -21.42
CA THR A 302 -6.00 22.26 -21.88
C THR A 302 -5.02 22.85 -20.89
N THR A 303 -3.89 22.18 -20.70
CA THR A 303 -2.73 22.72 -19.98
C THR A 303 -1.82 23.55 -20.89
N ARG A 304 -2.04 23.47 -22.19
CA ARG A 304 -1.27 24.14 -23.25
C ARG A 304 -2.11 25.18 -23.98
N ALA A 305 -2.58 26.18 -23.20
CA ALA A 305 -3.37 27.29 -23.75
C ALA A 305 -2.66 28.10 -24.81
N ASP A 306 -1.32 28.06 -24.85
CA ASP A 306 -0.48 28.67 -25.89
C ASP A 306 -0.69 28.08 -27.29
N THR A 307 -1.28 26.87 -27.40
CA THR A 307 -1.40 26.15 -28.66
C THR A 307 -2.76 26.32 -29.37
N MET A 308 -3.60 27.23 -28.90
CA MET A 308 -4.95 27.45 -29.44
C MET A 308 -4.96 27.73 -30.94
N PHE A 309 -3.95 28.41 -31.45
CA PHE A 309 -3.83 28.74 -32.89
C PHE A 309 -3.44 27.56 -33.78
N GLY A 310 -3.05 26.43 -33.20
CA GLY A 310 -2.64 25.22 -33.90
C GLY A 310 -3.64 24.09 -33.83
N VAL A 311 -4.82 24.35 -33.34
CA VAL A 311 -5.91 23.36 -33.27
C VAL A 311 -6.40 23.05 -34.69
N THR A 312 -6.30 21.79 -35.11
CA THR A 312 -6.68 21.36 -36.46
C THR A 312 -7.84 20.37 -36.46
N PHE A 313 -8.19 19.80 -35.31
CA PHE A 313 -9.37 18.98 -35.12
C PHE A 313 -9.74 18.92 -33.65
N MET A 314 -10.96 18.45 -33.39
CA MET A 314 -11.47 18.17 -32.03
C MET A 314 -11.70 16.69 -31.91
N VAL A 315 -11.59 16.16 -30.67
CA VAL A 315 -11.84 14.74 -30.38
C VAL A 315 -12.73 14.60 -29.18
N LEU A 316 -13.77 13.78 -29.32
CA LEU A 316 -14.65 13.37 -28.21
C LEU A 316 -14.34 11.95 -27.79
N ALA A 317 -14.46 11.69 -26.50
CA ALA A 317 -14.45 10.34 -25.96
C ALA A 317 -15.65 9.55 -26.49
N PRO A 318 -15.50 8.24 -26.79
CA PRO A 318 -16.62 7.42 -27.30
C PRO A 318 -17.84 7.41 -26.39
N GLU A 319 -17.62 7.55 -25.06
CA GLU A 319 -18.66 7.54 -24.02
C GLU A 319 -19.32 8.90 -23.80
N SER A 320 -18.84 9.95 -24.46
CA SER A 320 -19.37 11.31 -24.31
C SER A 320 -20.83 11.42 -24.74
N GLU A 321 -21.64 12.08 -23.94
CA GLU A 321 -23.04 12.36 -24.26
C GLU A 321 -23.21 13.31 -25.46
N LEU A 322 -22.14 13.99 -25.84
CA LEU A 322 -22.08 14.85 -27.01
C LEU A 322 -22.04 14.06 -28.31
N VAL A 323 -21.58 12.82 -28.31
CA VAL A 323 -21.42 12.01 -29.53
C VAL A 323 -22.70 11.88 -30.32
N PRO A 324 -23.86 11.49 -29.74
CA PRO A 324 -25.12 11.43 -30.49
C PRO A 324 -25.56 12.79 -31.06
N GLN A 325 -25.22 13.87 -30.37
CA GLN A 325 -25.65 15.23 -30.73
C GLN A 325 -24.86 15.81 -31.91
N VAL A 326 -23.58 15.44 -32.04
CA VAL A 326 -22.70 15.90 -33.14
C VAL A 326 -22.65 14.94 -34.33
N THR A 327 -23.14 13.71 -34.17
CA THR A 327 -23.11 12.70 -35.22
C THR A 327 -24.19 13.03 -36.27
N THR A 328 -23.73 13.27 -37.52
CA THR A 328 -24.63 13.49 -38.63
C THR A 328 -25.28 12.20 -39.13
N ALA A 329 -26.41 12.30 -39.84
CA ALA A 329 -27.11 11.13 -40.38
C ALA A 329 -26.21 10.25 -41.27
N ASN A 330 -25.36 10.89 -42.07
CA ASN A 330 -24.42 10.19 -42.98
C ASN A 330 -23.32 9.41 -42.26
N GLN A 331 -22.95 9.80 -41.01
CA GLN A 331 -21.90 9.20 -40.23
C GLN A 331 -22.44 8.23 -39.15
N LYS A 332 -23.75 8.19 -38.98
CA LYS A 332 -24.37 7.44 -37.87
C LYS A 332 -23.95 5.96 -37.82
N ALA A 333 -23.98 5.28 -38.97
CA ALA A 333 -23.63 3.86 -39.04
C ALA A 333 -22.16 3.61 -38.66
N ASP A 334 -21.23 4.43 -39.15
CA ASP A 334 -19.81 4.30 -38.90
C ASP A 334 -19.47 4.62 -37.41
N VAL A 335 -20.13 5.64 -36.84
CA VAL A 335 -19.99 6.01 -35.45
C VAL A 335 -20.52 4.91 -34.55
N GLU A 336 -21.71 4.37 -34.81
CA GLU A 336 -22.25 3.26 -34.00
C GLU A 336 -21.35 2.01 -34.03
N ALA A 337 -20.81 1.65 -35.20
CA ALA A 337 -19.87 0.55 -35.34
C ALA A 337 -18.57 0.79 -34.53
N TYR A 338 -18.06 2.00 -34.52
CA TYR A 338 -16.89 2.38 -33.76
C TYR A 338 -17.15 2.29 -32.24
N LEU A 339 -18.30 2.80 -31.79
CA LEU A 339 -18.70 2.75 -30.39
C LEU A 339 -18.83 1.31 -29.87
N GLU A 340 -19.43 0.41 -30.64
CA GLU A 340 -19.52 -1.02 -30.25
C GLU A 340 -18.14 -1.69 -30.13
N ARG A 341 -17.20 -1.33 -31.00
CA ARG A 341 -15.83 -1.85 -30.94
C ARG A 341 -15.07 -1.34 -29.74
N THR A 342 -15.18 -0.04 -29.42
CA THR A 342 -14.44 0.58 -28.30
C THR A 342 -15.02 0.26 -26.92
N LYS A 343 -16.30 -0.07 -26.84
CA LYS A 343 -17.00 -0.42 -25.59
C LYS A 343 -16.38 -1.61 -24.86
N LYS A 344 -15.68 -2.48 -25.58
CA LYS A 344 -15.00 -3.66 -25.03
C LYS A 344 -13.62 -3.39 -24.46
N ARG A 345 -13.10 -2.17 -24.63
CA ARG A 345 -11.74 -1.79 -24.22
C ARG A 345 -11.75 -1.09 -22.86
N THR A 346 -10.89 -1.52 -21.96
CA THR A 346 -10.68 -0.87 -20.67
C THR A 346 -9.91 0.45 -20.81
N GLU A 347 -10.06 1.36 -19.85
CA GLU A 347 -9.27 2.61 -19.84
C GLU A 347 -7.76 2.34 -19.83
N ARG A 348 -7.32 1.31 -19.10
CA ARG A 348 -5.90 0.93 -19.04
C ARG A 348 -5.35 0.49 -20.39
N GLU A 349 -6.09 -0.34 -21.09
CA GLU A 349 -5.74 -0.74 -22.47
C GLU A 349 -5.69 0.46 -23.42
N ARG A 350 -6.64 1.39 -23.28
CA ARG A 350 -6.69 2.61 -24.08
C ARG A 350 -5.51 3.55 -23.78
N ILE A 351 -5.01 3.60 -22.56
CA ILE A 351 -3.84 4.40 -22.17
C ILE A 351 -2.54 3.74 -22.67
N SER A 352 -2.44 2.42 -22.61
CA SER A 352 -1.22 1.68 -22.94
C SER A 352 -1.06 1.40 -24.45
N ASP A 353 -2.16 1.23 -25.16
CA ASP A 353 -2.16 0.96 -26.58
C ASP A 353 -1.90 2.24 -27.40
N ARG A 354 -0.89 2.21 -28.23
CA ARG A 354 -0.53 3.33 -29.13
C ARG A 354 -1.11 3.17 -30.52
N SER A 355 -1.95 2.17 -30.77
CA SER A 355 -2.65 2.04 -32.05
C SER A 355 -3.62 3.19 -32.25
N VAL A 356 -3.69 3.71 -33.48
CA VAL A 356 -4.56 4.83 -33.84
C VAL A 356 -5.88 4.30 -34.35
N SER A 357 -6.98 4.78 -33.76
CA SER A 357 -8.33 4.51 -34.22
C SER A 357 -9.22 5.72 -34.00
N GLY A 358 -10.22 5.89 -34.81
CA GLY A 358 -11.17 6.99 -34.73
C GLY A 358 -12.20 6.98 -35.84
N VAL A 359 -13.24 7.79 -35.66
CA VAL A 359 -14.31 7.98 -36.66
C VAL A 359 -14.70 9.45 -36.69
N PHE A 360 -14.93 9.97 -37.87
CA PHE A 360 -15.44 11.33 -38.10
C PHE A 360 -16.93 11.43 -37.75
N SER A 361 -17.30 12.45 -36.97
CA SER A 361 -18.71 12.66 -36.56
C SER A 361 -19.60 13.24 -37.65
N GLY A 362 -19.02 13.90 -38.65
CA GLY A 362 -19.70 14.68 -39.67
C GLY A 362 -19.87 16.17 -39.33
N SER A 363 -19.59 16.56 -38.12
CA SER A 363 -19.74 17.95 -37.65
C SER A 363 -18.38 18.65 -37.49
N TYR A 364 -18.44 19.98 -37.44
CA TYR A 364 -17.27 20.86 -37.27
C TYR A 364 -17.47 21.76 -36.08
N ALA A 365 -16.38 22.08 -35.40
CA ALA A 365 -16.33 23.12 -34.37
C ALA A 365 -15.64 24.37 -34.92
N ILE A 366 -15.93 25.52 -34.32
CA ILE A 366 -15.29 26.79 -34.70
C ILE A 366 -14.24 27.14 -33.65
N ASN A 367 -12.99 27.29 -34.09
CA ASN A 367 -11.91 27.73 -33.21
C ASN A 367 -12.14 29.20 -32.81
N PRO A 368 -12.30 29.50 -31.50
CA PRO A 368 -12.61 30.87 -31.07
C PRO A 368 -11.45 31.86 -31.24
N PHE A 369 -10.24 31.38 -31.59
CA PHE A 369 -9.07 32.25 -31.83
C PHE A 369 -8.77 32.52 -33.31
N THR A 370 -9.05 31.53 -34.18
CA THR A 370 -8.73 31.63 -35.62
C THR A 370 -9.99 31.76 -36.48
N GLY A 371 -11.15 31.39 -35.97
CA GLY A 371 -12.36 31.31 -36.73
C GLY A 371 -12.45 30.11 -37.69
N ASP A 372 -11.44 29.24 -37.65
CA ASP A 372 -11.39 28.07 -38.55
C ASP A 372 -12.42 27.02 -38.14
N GLU A 373 -12.98 26.36 -39.14
CA GLU A 373 -13.82 25.19 -38.97
C GLU A 373 -12.96 23.95 -38.85
N VAL A 374 -13.01 23.30 -37.70
CA VAL A 374 -12.20 22.11 -37.40
C VAL A 374 -13.11 20.88 -37.22
N PRO A 375 -12.77 19.73 -37.84
CA PRO A 375 -13.63 18.54 -37.76
C PRO A 375 -13.67 17.95 -36.37
N ILE A 376 -14.82 17.46 -35.95
CA ILE A 376 -15.03 16.78 -34.68
C ILE A 376 -14.94 15.28 -34.93
N TRP A 377 -13.93 14.65 -34.34
CA TRP A 377 -13.68 13.22 -34.38
C TRP A 377 -14.08 12.55 -33.07
N ILE A 378 -14.25 11.24 -33.09
CA ILE A 378 -14.50 10.38 -31.95
C ILE A 378 -13.36 9.39 -31.89
N SER A 379 -12.67 9.29 -30.77
CA SER A 379 -11.54 8.37 -30.62
C SER A 379 -11.37 7.91 -29.19
N ASP A 380 -10.98 6.68 -29.03
CA ASP A 380 -10.78 6.01 -27.73
C ASP A 380 -9.50 6.41 -26.99
N TYR A 381 -8.62 7.22 -27.60
CA TYR A 381 -7.50 7.79 -26.85
C TYR A 381 -7.90 8.95 -25.93
N VAL A 382 -9.12 9.46 -26.07
CA VAL A 382 -9.72 10.45 -25.17
C VAL A 382 -10.60 9.75 -24.15
N LEU A 383 -10.41 10.07 -22.87
CA LEU A 383 -11.15 9.48 -21.77
C LEU A 383 -12.25 10.42 -21.28
N ALA A 384 -13.48 9.93 -21.16
CA ALA A 384 -14.63 10.71 -20.70
C ALA A 384 -14.49 11.21 -19.25
N GLY A 385 -13.77 10.46 -18.42
CA GLY A 385 -13.57 10.81 -17.02
C GLY A 385 -12.40 11.75 -16.75
N TYR A 386 -11.69 12.20 -17.78
CA TYR A 386 -10.61 13.18 -17.64
C TYR A 386 -11.00 14.50 -18.33
N GLY A 387 -10.98 15.59 -17.57
CA GLY A 387 -11.39 16.89 -18.07
C GLY A 387 -12.89 16.93 -18.40
N THR A 388 -13.21 17.33 -19.60
CA THR A 388 -14.58 17.45 -20.12
C THR A 388 -15.02 16.28 -21.01
N GLY A 389 -14.15 15.29 -21.24
CA GLY A 389 -14.38 14.23 -22.22
C GLY A 389 -14.26 14.69 -23.67
N ALA A 390 -13.81 15.92 -23.89
CA ALA A 390 -13.52 16.52 -25.19
C ALA A 390 -12.15 17.18 -25.16
N ILE A 391 -11.38 17.03 -26.20
CA ILE A 391 -10.09 17.70 -26.37
C ILE A 391 -10.01 18.51 -27.66
N MET A 392 -9.25 19.58 -27.62
CA MET A 392 -8.71 20.19 -28.83
C MET A 392 -7.43 19.46 -29.21
N ALA A 393 -7.24 19.15 -30.47
CA ALA A 393 -6.04 18.44 -30.92
C ALA A 393 -5.06 19.41 -31.61
N VAL A 394 -3.80 19.35 -31.13
CA VAL A 394 -2.68 20.15 -31.65
C VAL A 394 -1.56 19.20 -32.06
N PRO A 395 -1.63 18.65 -33.29
CA PRO A 395 -0.73 17.57 -33.69
C PRO A 395 0.73 17.96 -33.76
N ALA A 396 1.04 19.23 -33.94
CA ALA A 396 2.44 19.70 -33.96
C ALA A 396 3.13 19.55 -32.57
N HIS A 397 2.38 19.54 -31.46
CA HIS A 397 2.91 19.65 -30.09
C HIS A 397 2.35 18.61 -29.12
N ASP A 398 1.72 17.56 -29.66
CA ASP A 398 1.28 16.38 -28.89
C ASP A 398 1.44 15.12 -29.73
N SER A 399 2.14 14.15 -29.22
CA SER A 399 2.51 12.92 -29.95
C SER A 399 1.31 12.04 -30.32
N ARG A 400 0.26 12.02 -29.50
CA ARG A 400 -0.97 11.27 -29.81
C ARG A 400 -1.77 11.95 -30.89
N ASP A 401 -1.94 13.27 -30.79
CA ASP A 401 -2.60 14.07 -31.80
C ASP A 401 -1.84 14.02 -33.14
N TYR A 402 -0.50 13.99 -33.07
CA TYR A 402 0.37 13.83 -34.23
C TYR A 402 0.12 12.51 -34.96
N ALA A 403 0.14 11.39 -34.20
CA ALA A 403 -0.10 10.07 -34.75
C ALA A 403 -1.49 9.98 -35.38
N PHE A 404 -2.49 10.55 -34.74
CA PHE A 404 -3.87 10.62 -35.27
C PHE A 404 -3.94 11.44 -36.53
N ALA A 405 -3.35 12.64 -36.57
CA ALA A 405 -3.35 13.52 -37.74
C ALA A 405 -2.62 12.88 -38.92
N ARG A 406 -1.53 12.20 -38.73
CA ARG A 406 -0.79 11.45 -39.77
C ARG A 406 -1.62 10.31 -40.32
N HIS A 407 -2.28 9.55 -39.45
CA HIS A 407 -3.12 8.42 -39.85
C HIS A 407 -4.32 8.84 -40.69
N PHE A 408 -5.00 9.92 -40.31
CA PHE A 408 -6.20 10.44 -41.00
C PHE A 408 -5.93 11.60 -41.95
N ASN A 409 -4.67 11.92 -42.20
CA ASN A 409 -4.24 12.97 -43.11
C ASN A 409 -4.81 14.36 -42.76
N LEU A 410 -4.76 14.72 -41.47
CA LEU A 410 -5.23 16.00 -40.98
C LEU A 410 -4.07 17.02 -40.93
N PRO A 411 -4.37 18.33 -41.00
CA PRO A 411 -3.34 19.37 -41.01
C PRO A 411 -2.51 19.40 -39.69
N ILE A 412 -1.23 19.73 -39.81
CA ILE A 412 -0.29 19.89 -38.71
C ILE A 412 0.34 21.28 -38.80
N ILE A 413 0.09 22.13 -37.82
CA ILE A 413 0.56 23.53 -37.79
C ILE A 413 1.60 23.71 -36.69
N PRO A 414 2.89 23.91 -37.01
CA PRO A 414 3.92 24.17 -35.99
C PRO A 414 3.72 25.56 -35.36
N LEU A 415 3.87 25.63 -34.05
CA LEU A 415 3.66 26.84 -33.22
C LEU A 415 4.91 27.31 -32.46
N VAL A 416 6.03 26.61 -32.64
CA VAL A 416 7.30 26.95 -31.99
C VAL A 416 8.35 27.23 -33.07
N GLU A 417 9.08 28.32 -32.94
CA GLU A 417 10.11 28.70 -33.92
C GLU A 417 11.20 27.63 -34.08
N GLY A 418 11.52 27.26 -35.29
CA GLY A 418 12.60 26.33 -35.62
C GLY A 418 12.31 24.86 -35.33
N CYS A 419 11.09 24.49 -34.87
CA CYS A 419 10.74 23.09 -34.70
C CYS A 419 10.48 22.39 -36.05
N ASP A 420 10.95 21.15 -36.18
CA ASP A 420 10.66 20.27 -37.31
C ASP A 420 9.62 19.22 -36.90
N VAL A 421 8.44 19.29 -37.53
CA VAL A 421 7.31 18.38 -37.28
C VAL A 421 7.06 17.47 -38.47
N SER A 422 8.03 17.26 -39.35
CA SER A 422 7.91 16.44 -40.54
C SER A 422 7.80 14.94 -40.21
N GLU A 423 8.51 14.46 -39.20
CA GLU A 423 8.57 13.06 -38.81
C GLU A 423 7.94 12.77 -37.45
N GLU A 424 7.99 13.72 -36.51
CA GLU A 424 7.44 13.59 -35.16
C GLU A 424 6.91 14.93 -34.63
N SER A 425 6.13 14.90 -33.54
CA SER A 425 5.67 16.09 -32.83
C SER A 425 6.81 16.73 -32.04
N PHE A 426 6.70 18.02 -31.80
CA PHE A 426 7.58 18.78 -30.93
C PHE A 426 6.88 19.03 -29.59
N ASP A 427 7.05 18.11 -28.65
CA ASP A 427 6.32 18.10 -27.36
C ASP A 427 7.02 18.92 -26.26
N ALA A 428 8.20 19.50 -26.53
CA ALA A 428 8.93 20.32 -25.57
C ALA A 428 8.10 21.52 -25.11
N LYS A 429 8.26 21.86 -23.85
CA LYS A 429 7.52 22.97 -23.19
C LYS A 429 8.35 24.26 -23.13
N GLU A 430 9.39 24.36 -23.93
CA GLU A 430 10.27 25.51 -24.04
C GLU A 430 10.41 25.93 -25.50
N GLY A 431 10.53 27.22 -25.74
CA GLY A 431 10.68 27.78 -27.07
C GLY A 431 9.92 29.10 -27.23
N ILE A 432 10.05 29.68 -28.40
CA ILE A 432 9.39 30.93 -28.79
C ILE A 432 8.20 30.60 -29.68
N VAL A 433 7.05 31.15 -29.36
CA VAL A 433 5.80 30.90 -30.09
C VAL A 433 5.80 31.63 -31.45
N CYS A 434 5.35 30.91 -32.46
CA CYS A 434 5.13 31.47 -33.82
C CYS A 434 3.75 31.01 -34.35
N ASN A 435 3.36 31.55 -35.54
CA ASN A 435 2.08 31.22 -36.17
C ASN A 435 0.82 31.39 -35.27
N SER A 436 0.90 32.30 -34.33
CA SER A 436 -0.16 32.54 -33.35
C SER A 436 -0.51 34.04 -33.24
N PRO A 437 -1.16 34.66 -34.24
CA PRO A 437 -1.69 34.10 -35.51
C PRO A 437 -0.62 33.90 -36.59
N LYS A 438 -0.99 33.15 -37.66
CA LYS A 438 -0.15 32.88 -38.81
C LYS A 438 0.10 34.18 -39.62
N ALA A 439 1.32 34.40 -40.06
CA ALA A 439 1.70 35.54 -40.85
C ALA A 439 0.91 35.59 -42.19
N GLY A 440 0.45 36.79 -42.59
CA GLY A 440 -0.30 36.99 -43.80
C GLY A 440 -1.76 36.61 -43.80
N VAL A 441 -2.27 36.13 -42.67
CA VAL A 441 -3.68 35.83 -42.46
C VAL A 441 -4.32 36.97 -41.66
N LYS A 442 -5.52 37.42 -42.07
CA LYS A 442 -6.27 38.41 -41.28
C LYS A 442 -6.60 37.84 -39.89
N PRO A 443 -6.17 38.48 -38.81
CA PRO A 443 -6.49 38.02 -37.47
C PRO A 443 -7.99 37.96 -37.23
N TYR A 444 -8.47 36.84 -36.66
CA TYR A 444 -9.86 36.65 -36.21
C TYR A 444 -10.09 37.31 -34.84
N CYS A 445 -9.11 37.28 -33.99
CA CYS A 445 -9.09 37.92 -32.68
C CYS A 445 -7.90 38.87 -32.53
N ASP A 446 -7.94 39.70 -31.49
CA ASP A 446 -6.88 40.68 -31.17
C ASP A 446 -5.72 40.11 -30.32
N LEU A 447 -5.72 38.81 -29.98
CA LEU A 447 -4.63 38.15 -29.31
C LEU A 447 -3.50 37.76 -30.26
N SER A 448 -2.27 38.12 -29.93
CA SER A 448 -1.07 37.64 -30.59
C SER A 448 -0.09 37.05 -29.57
N LEU A 449 0.35 35.83 -29.80
CA LEU A 449 1.33 35.13 -28.98
C LEU A 449 2.72 35.06 -29.64
N ASN A 450 2.85 35.56 -30.85
CA ASN A 450 4.10 35.52 -31.63
C ASN A 450 5.22 36.25 -30.88
N GLY A 451 6.39 35.58 -30.75
CA GLY A 451 7.57 36.14 -30.08
C GLY A 451 7.59 35.97 -28.58
N LEU A 452 6.51 35.45 -27.97
CA LEU A 452 6.48 35.12 -26.55
C LEU A 452 7.10 33.76 -26.29
N THR A 453 7.65 33.57 -25.09
CA THR A 453 7.96 32.22 -24.62
C THR A 453 6.68 31.43 -24.39
N ILE A 454 6.74 30.09 -24.42
CA ILE A 454 5.58 29.23 -24.17
C ILE A 454 4.91 29.61 -22.83
N LYS A 455 5.69 29.86 -21.79
CA LYS A 455 5.17 30.25 -20.46
C LYS A 455 4.41 31.59 -20.50
N GLU A 456 4.97 32.57 -21.17
CA GLU A 456 4.33 33.89 -21.35
C GLU A 456 3.07 33.78 -22.20
N ALA A 457 3.10 32.96 -23.27
CA ALA A 457 1.97 32.69 -24.13
C ALA A 457 0.80 32.01 -23.38
N ILE A 458 1.09 31.05 -22.51
CA ILE A 458 0.09 30.42 -21.64
C ILE A 458 -0.57 31.47 -20.74
N ALA A 459 0.23 32.33 -20.10
CA ALA A 459 -0.29 33.39 -19.23
C ALA A 459 -1.16 34.40 -20.01
N ALA A 460 -0.72 34.83 -21.18
CA ALA A 460 -1.46 35.74 -22.04
C ALA A 460 -2.80 35.16 -22.51
N THR A 461 -2.80 33.90 -22.92
CA THR A 461 -4.03 33.19 -23.33
C THR A 461 -5.02 33.03 -22.17
N LYS A 462 -4.54 32.67 -21.00
CA LYS A 462 -5.40 32.57 -19.78
C LYS A 462 -6.08 33.93 -19.49
N GLN A 463 -5.33 35.00 -19.55
CA GLN A 463 -5.89 36.34 -19.33
C GLN A 463 -6.90 36.71 -20.40
N TYR A 464 -6.60 36.41 -21.67
CA TYR A 464 -7.49 36.67 -22.79
C TYR A 464 -8.83 35.89 -22.67
N VAL A 465 -8.76 34.60 -22.40
CA VAL A 465 -9.94 33.73 -22.19
C VAL A 465 -10.84 34.27 -21.09
N LYS A 466 -10.25 34.74 -19.98
CA LYS A 466 -11.01 35.33 -18.87
C LYS A 466 -11.65 36.67 -19.25
N ALA A 467 -10.88 37.55 -19.89
CA ALA A 467 -11.36 38.90 -20.26
C ALA A 467 -12.47 38.86 -21.29
N HIS A 468 -12.47 37.89 -22.22
CA HIS A 468 -13.45 37.76 -23.30
C HIS A 468 -14.55 36.70 -23.00
N GLN A 469 -14.59 36.17 -21.78
CA GLN A 469 -15.56 35.16 -21.35
C GLN A 469 -15.63 33.92 -22.25
N LEU A 470 -14.50 33.51 -22.79
CA LEU A 470 -14.38 32.32 -23.65
C LEU A 470 -14.22 31.01 -22.82
N GLY A 471 -14.08 31.15 -21.53
CA GLY A 471 -13.88 30.05 -20.61
C GLY A 471 -13.33 30.53 -19.27
N ARG A 472 -12.64 29.64 -18.55
CA ARG A 472 -12.07 29.94 -17.24
C ARG A 472 -10.77 29.18 -16.99
N VAL A 473 -9.92 29.70 -16.10
CA VAL A 473 -8.78 28.97 -15.56
C VAL A 473 -9.30 28.00 -14.49
N LYS A 474 -8.90 26.77 -14.56
CA LYS A 474 -9.35 25.72 -13.63
C LYS A 474 -8.22 24.80 -13.24
N VAL A 475 -8.25 24.36 -11.97
CA VAL A 475 -7.44 23.26 -11.48
C VAL A 475 -8.26 21.99 -11.58
N ASN A 476 -7.73 20.99 -12.27
CA ASN A 476 -8.33 19.67 -12.41
C ASN A 476 -7.48 18.63 -11.69
N TYR A 477 -8.14 17.58 -11.24
CA TYR A 477 -7.50 16.43 -10.63
C TYR A 477 -7.90 15.17 -11.39
N ARG A 478 -6.95 14.24 -11.54
CA ARG A 478 -7.23 12.92 -12.11
C ARG A 478 -7.99 12.02 -11.14
N LEU A 479 -7.81 12.27 -9.86
CA LEU A 479 -8.49 11.53 -8.78
C LEU A 479 -10.01 11.60 -8.98
N ARG A 480 -10.64 10.45 -9.00
CA ARG A 480 -12.09 10.29 -9.14
C ARG A 480 -12.73 9.93 -7.81
N ASP A 481 -14.03 10.18 -7.72
CA ASP A 481 -14.83 9.71 -6.60
C ASP A 481 -14.80 8.20 -6.50
N ALA A 482 -14.77 7.70 -5.28
CA ALA A 482 -14.73 6.27 -5.01
C ALA A 482 -16.09 5.63 -5.26
N ILE A 483 -16.12 4.55 -6.04
CA ILE A 483 -17.31 3.69 -6.17
C ILE A 483 -17.46 2.90 -4.89
N PHE A 484 -18.57 3.08 -4.20
CA PHE A 484 -18.76 2.61 -2.83
C PHE A 484 -19.83 1.54 -2.68
N SER A 485 -20.43 1.06 -3.76
CA SER A 485 -21.39 -0.05 -3.75
C SER A 485 -20.78 -1.33 -4.27
N ARG A 486 -21.16 -2.45 -3.64
CA ARG A 486 -20.83 -3.81 -4.12
C ARG A 486 -22.07 -4.70 -4.12
N GLN A 487 -22.22 -5.48 -5.16
CA GLN A 487 -23.32 -6.41 -5.36
C GLN A 487 -22.95 -7.75 -4.72
N ARG A 488 -22.68 -7.73 -3.41
CA ARG A 488 -22.27 -8.87 -2.60
C ARG A 488 -23.10 -8.97 -1.33
N TYR A 489 -23.08 -10.16 -0.74
CA TYR A 489 -23.65 -10.40 0.58
C TYR A 489 -22.65 -10.06 1.69
N TRP A 490 -21.40 -10.57 1.60
CA TRP A 490 -20.42 -10.47 2.66
C TRP A 490 -19.68 -9.11 2.63
N GLY A 491 -20.33 -8.13 3.21
CA GLY A 491 -19.87 -6.75 3.34
C GLY A 491 -20.79 -5.98 4.28
N GLU A 492 -20.37 -4.78 4.68
CA GLU A 492 -21.17 -3.91 5.55
C GLU A 492 -22.46 -3.50 4.84
N PRO A 493 -23.64 -3.72 5.44
CA PRO A 493 -24.86 -3.23 4.86
C PRO A 493 -24.98 -1.71 4.98
N PHE A 494 -25.56 -1.06 3.95
CA PHE A 494 -25.86 0.34 4.00
C PHE A 494 -27.07 0.61 4.92
N PRO A 495 -27.00 1.58 5.81
CA PRO A 495 -28.10 1.94 6.69
C PRO A 495 -29.14 2.83 5.98
N VAL A 496 -29.64 2.35 4.85
CA VAL A 496 -30.46 3.11 3.89
C VAL A 496 -31.74 2.37 3.53
N TYR A 497 -32.85 3.09 3.57
CA TYR A 497 -34.11 2.66 2.98
C TYR A 497 -34.53 3.61 1.85
N TYR A 498 -35.39 3.16 0.97
CA TYR A 498 -35.84 3.92 -0.20
C TYR A 498 -37.31 4.31 -0.13
N LYS A 499 -37.57 5.60 -0.23
CA LYS A 499 -38.92 6.18 -0.36
C LYS A 499 -38.97 6.96 -1.67
N ASP A 500 -39.94 6.67 -2.52
CA ASP A 500 -40.08 7.28 -3.85
C ASP A 500 -38.77 7.20 -4.68
N ASN A 501 -38.06 6.09 -4.58
CA ASN A 501 -36.77 5.84 -5.23
C ASN A 501 -35.62 6.76 -4.75
N MET A 502 -35.80 7.45 -3.63
CA MET A 502 -34.78 8.29 -2.99
C MET A 502 -34.29 7.65 -1.70
N PRO A 503 -32.95 7.73 -1.44
CA PRO A 503 -32.39 7.14 -0.23
C PRO A 503 -32.64 8.00 0.99
N TYR A 504 -32.95 7.34 2.10
CA TYR A 504 -33.07 7.93 3.43
C TYR A 504 -32.27 7.10 4.43
N MET A 505 -31.61 7.77 5.37
CA MET A 505 -30.86 7.08 6.43
C MET A 505 -31.80 6.57 7.52
N ILE A 506 -31.55 5.37 8.01
CA ILE A 506 -32.18 4.91 9.26
C ILE A 506 -31.66 5.79 10.42
N PRO A 507 -32.41 5.92 11.53
CA PRO A 507 -31.90 6.70 12.65
C PRO A 507 -30.59 6.17 13.20
N ALA A 508 -29.67 7.06 13.56
CA ALA A 508 -28.33 6.69 14.04
C ALA A 508 -28.37 5.83 15.32
N GLU A 509 -29.37 6.04 16.17
CA GLU A 509 -29.59 5.24 17.38
C GLU A 509 -30.06 3.81 17.10
N CYS A 510 -30.46 3.49 15.87
CA CYS A 510 -30.84 2.16 15.44
C CYS A 510 -29.67 1.34 14.86
N LEU A 511 -28.47 1.95 14.76
CA LEU A 511 -27.29 1.22 14.32
C LEU A 511 -26.76 0.26 15.41
N PRO A 512 -26.14 -0.85 15.05
CA PRO A 512 -25.87 -1.31 13.70
C PRO A 512 -27.09 -1.94 13.00
N LEU A 513 -27.19 -1.73 11.69
CA LEU A 513 -28.05 -2.51 10.82
C LEU A 513 -27.32 -3.79 10.43
N GLU A 514 -27.73 -4.92 10.95
CA GLU A 514 -27.05 -6.20 10.77
C GLU A 514 -27.44 -6.90 9.45
N LEU A 515 -26.49 -7.67 8.88
CA LEU A 515 -26.76 -8.50 7.71
C LEU A 515 -27.87 -9.51 7.96
N PRO A 516 -28.85 -9.64 7.05
CA PRO A 516 -29.90 -10.62 7.18
C PRO A 516 -29.41 -12.02 6.73
N GLU A 517 -30.13 -13.04 7.13
CA GLU A 517 -30.00 -14.39 6.57
C GLU A 517 -30.50 -14.42 5.12
N VAL A 518 -29.78 -15.11 4.25
CA VAL A 518 -30.16 -15.33 2.85
C VAL A 518 -30.02 -16.80 2.49
N ALA A 519 -30.88 -17.26 1.58
CA ALA A 519 -30.87 -18.65 1.12
C ALA A 519 -29.71 -18.93 0.13
N LYS A 520 -29.25 -17.92 -0.59
CA LYS A 520 -28.20 -18.02 -1.61
C LYS A 520 -27.32 -16.78 -1.61
N PHE A 521 -26.04 -16.94 -1.93
CA PHE A 521 -25.05 -15.86 -2.00
C PHE A 521 -24.81 -15.37 -3.43
N LEU A 522 -25.53 -15.90 -4.42
CA LEU A 522 -25.54 -15.47 -5.82
C LEU A 522 -26.60 -14.38 -6.02
N PRO A 523 -26.47 -13.56 -7.09
CA PRO A 523 -27.54 -12.65 -7.50
C PRO A 523 -28.89 -13.38 -7.68
N THR A 524 -29.99 -12.62 -7.58
CA THR A 524 -31.33 -13.16 -7.83
C THR A 524 -31.53 -13.44 -9.34
N GLU A 525 -32.56 -14.17 -9.68
CA GLU A 525 -32.92 -14.48 -11.07
C GLU A 525 -33.21 -13.18 -11.89
N THR A 526 -33.64 -12.12 -11.21
CA THR A 526 -33.90 -10.81 -11.80
C THR A 526 -32.68 -9.91 -11.86
N GLY A 527 -31.49 -10.39 -11.41
CA GLY A 527 -30.24 -9.66 -11.44
C GLY A 527 -29.99 -8.72 -10.26
N GLU A 528 -30.81 -8.81 -9.21
CA GLU A 528 -30.56 -8.06 -7.96
C GLU A 528 -29.38 -8.65 -7.20
N PRO A 529 -28.69 -7.85 -6.36
CA PRO A 529 -27.64 -8.35 -5.47
C PRO A 529 -28.12 -9.49 -4.55
N PRO A 530 -27.21 -10.28 -3.96
CA PRO A 530 -27.58 -11.42 -3.08
C PRO A 530 -28.54 -11.06 -1.93
N LEU A 531 -28.49 -9.83 -1.41
CA LEU A 531 -29.46 -9.37 -0.40
C LEU A 531 -30.92 -9.36 -0.89
N GLY A 532 -31.14 -9.39 -2.22
CA GLY A 532 -32.46 -9.56 -2.79
C GLY A 532 -33.13 -10.89 -2.45
N HIS A 533 -32.37 -11.92 -2.01
CA HIS A 533 -32.91 -13.18 -1.49
C HIS A 533 -33.43 -13.08 -0.05
N ALA A 534 -33.14 -12.00 0.68
CA ALA A 534 -33.60 -11.82 2.04
C ALA A 534 -35.13 -11.63 2.08
N THR A 535 -35.80 -12.34 2.96
CA THR A 535 -37.23 -12.20 3.16
C THR A 535 -37.59 -11.17 4.24
N ARG A 536 -36.63 -10.84 5.09
CA ARG A 536 -36.73 -9.87 6.17
C ARG A 536 -35.69 -8.76 5.98
N TRP A 537 -35.96 -7.89 5.03
CA TRP A 537 -35.08 -6.78 4.67
C TRP A 537 -35.87 -5.55 4.25
N ALA A 538 -36.77 -5.11 5.15
CA ALA A 538 -37.53 -3.87 5.03
C ALA A 538 -37.41 -3.06 6.32
N TRP A 539 -37.52 -1.75 6.22
CA TRP A 539 -37.44 -0.83 7.35
C TRP A 539 -38.82 -0.29 7.74
N ASP A 540 -39.22 -0.54 8.98
CA ASP A 540 -40.41 0.00 9.58
C ASP A 540 -40.08 1.36 10.25
N THR A 541 -40.52 2.44 9.65
CA THR A 541 -40.24 3.81 10.14
C THR A 541 -41.00 4.15 11.43
N VAL A 542 -42.10 3.45 11.74
CA VAL A 542 -42.90 3.66 12.95
C VAL A 542 -42.28 2.93 14.13
N ASN A 543 -42.00 1.61 13.95
CA ASN A 543 -41.44 0.77 15.01
C ASN A 543 -39.90 0.85 15.06
N ARG A 544 -39.27 1.50 14.09
CA ARG A 544 -37.81 1.71 14.00
C ARG A 544 -37.01 0.41 14.05
N CYS A 545 -37.41 -0.55 13.24
CA CYS A 545 -36.80 -1.87 13.17
C CYS A 545 -36.91 -2.48 11.77
N VAL A 546 -36.06 -3.51 11.54
CA VAL A 546 -36.14 -4.34 10.36
C VAL A 546 -37.37 -5.24 10.46
N THR A 547 -38.13 -5.37 9.37
CA THR A 547 -39.32 -6.18 9.28
C THR A 547 -39.34 -6.97 7.96
N GLU A 548 -40.38 -7.78 7.78
CA GLU A 548 -40.55 -8.62 6.61
C GLU A 548 -40.88 -7.81 5.36
N ASN A 549 -40.30 -8.21 4.21
CA ASN A 549 -40.53 -7.58 2.92
C ASN A 549 -42.01 -7.58 2.50
N ALA A 550 -42.78 -8.63 2.93
CA ALA A 550 -44.21 -8.73 2.65
C ALA A 550 -45.01 -7.56 3.25
N LYS A 551 -44.49 -6.85 4.22
CA LYS A 551 -45.15 -5.69 4.88
C LYS A 551 -44.84 -4.36 4.22
N ILE A 552 -44.04 -4.30 3.17
CA ILE A 552 -43.72 -3.07 2.45
C ILE A 552 -44.99 -2.47 1.88
N ASP A 553 -45.34 -1.28 2.32
CA ASP A 553 -46.50 -0.52 1.88
C ASP A 553 -46.13 0.80 1.16
N HIS A 554 -44.83 1.13 1.12
CA HIS A 554 -44.31 2.41 0.60
C HIS A 554 -44.88 3.68 1.25
N VAL A 555 -45.44 3.54 2.46
CA VAL A 555 -45.99 4.63 3.26
C VAL A 555 -45.30 4.73 4.61
N THR A 556 -45.19 3.60 5.32
CA THR A 556 -44.51 3.48 6.61
C THR A 556 -43.39 2.45 6.64
N ILE A 557 -43.46 1.46 5.74
CA ILE A 557 -42.49 0.36 5.61
C ILE A 557 -41.91 0.38 4.20
N PHE A 558 -40.59 0.47 4.14
CA PHE A 558 -39.85 0.69 2.91
C PHE A 558 -38.76 -0.36 2.69
N PRO A 559 -38.37 -0.62 1.42
CA PRO A 559 -37.26 -1.54 1.12
C PRO A 559 -35.91 -0.95 1.56
N LEU A 560 -35.05 -1.83 2.10
CA LEU A 560 -33.66 -1.51 2.43
C LEU A 560 -32.75 -1.69 1.22
N GLU A 561 -31.60 -1.01 1.23
CA GLU A 561 -30.54 -1.13 0.22
C GLU A 561 -30.07 -2.56 0.07
N LEU A 562 -29.93 -3.04 -1.16
CA LEU A 562 -29.48 -4.40 -1.48
C LEU A 562 -27.98 -4.51 -1.70
N ASN A 563 -27.28 -3.40 -1.98
CA ASN A 563 -25.84 -3.39 -2.09
C ASN A 563 -25.18 -3.41 -0.71
N THR A 564 -23.92 -3.81 -0.67
CA THR A 564 -23.07 -3.68 0.52
C THR A 564 -21.89 -2.75 0.21
N MET A 565 -21.20 -2.30 1.27
CA MET A 565 -20.03 -1.46 1.14
C MET A 565 -18.83 -2.30 0.66
N PRO A 566 -17.82 -1.67 0.02
CA PRO A 566 -16.57 -2.36 -0.34
C PRO A 566 -15.74 -2.69 0.89
N GLY A 567 -14.82 -3.65 0.77
CA GLY A 567 -13.92 -4.05 1.86
C GLY A 567 -13.13 -2.90 2.47
N PHE A 568 -12.74 -1.90 1.66
CA PHE A 568 -12.01 -0.73 2.16
C PHE A 568 -12.85 0.19 3.08
N ALA A 569 -14.13 0.03 3.16
CA ALA A 569 -14.97 0.79 4.10
C ALA A 569 -14.57 0.53 5.56
N GLY A 570 -14.44 -0.74 5.92
CA GLY A 570 -14.03 -1.14 7.27
C GLY A 570 -12.58 -0.82 7.60
N SER A 571 -11.69 -0.90 6.61
CA SER A 571 -10.26 -0.67 6.81
C SER A 571 -9.85 0.81 6.81
N SER A 572 -10.72 1.72 6.40
CA SER A 572 -10.35 3.14 6.25
C SER A 572 -10.14 3.88 7.57
N ALA A 573 -10.83 3.49 8.66
CA ALA A 573 -10.73 4.15 9.95
C ALA A 573 -10.44 3.21 11.13
N TYR A 574 -9.97 2.00 10.86
CA TYR A 574 -9.76 0.99 11.91
C TYR A 574 -8.72 1.42 12.95
N TYR A 575 -7.72 2.19 12.58
CA TYR A 575 -6.72 2.75 13.49
C TYR A 575 -7.35 3.63 14.58
N LEU A 576 -8.42 4.34 14.30
CA LEU A 576 -9.18 5.11 15.30
C LEU A 576 -9.92 4.17 16.26
N ARG A 577 -10.52 3.12 15.74
CA ARG A 577 -11.26 2.16 16.56
C ARG A 577 -10.37 1.41 17.54
N TYR A 578 -9.14 1.11 17.17
CA TYR A 578 -8.16 0.52 18.08
C TYR A 578 -7.84 1.39 19.31
N MET A 579 -7.99 2.70 19.18
CA MET A 579 -7.78 3.62 20.31
C MET A 579 -8.85 3.44 21.41
N ASP A 580 -10.05 2.97 21.04
CA ASP A 580 -11.19 2.82 21.96
C ASP A 580 -12.19 1.76 21.47
N PRO A 581 -11.76 0.48 21.33
CA PRO A 581 -12.52 -0.52 20.59
C PRO A 581 -13.79 -1.00 21.31
N HIS A 582 -13.93 -0.74 22.62
CA HIS A 582 -15.08 -1.16 23.41
C HIS A 582 -16.06 -0.02 23.70
N ASN A 583 -15.83 1.16 23.14
CA ASN A 583 -16.73 2.29 23.29
C ASN A 583 -18.01 2.09 22.44
N ASN A 584 -19.16 2.06 23.10
CA ASN A 584 -20.45 1.88 22.42
C ASN A 584 -21.15 3.21 22.11
N GLU A 585 -20.62 4.33 22.59
CA GLU A 585 -21.22 5.65 22.42
C GLU A 585 -20.57 6.48 21.32
N ALA A 586 -19.30 6.19 21.01
CA ALA A 586 -18.52 6.88 20.00
C ALA A 586 -17.53 5.93 19.28
N LEU A 587 -17.13 6.28 18.08
CA LEU A 587 -16.04 5.60 17.35
C LEU A 587 -14.76 5.58 18.21
N VAL A 588 -14.43 6.70 18.78
CA VAL A 588 -13.36 6.92 19.74
C VAL A 588 -13.75 8.06 20.67
N SER A 589 -13.46 7.93 21.97
CA SER A 589 -13.68 9.01 22.92
C SER A 589 -12.73 10.18 22.64
N GLU A 590 -13.15 11.37 22.96
CA GLU A 590 -12.32 12.57 22.84
C GLU A 590 -10.99 12.42 23.63
N LYS A 591 -11.07 11.85 24.83
CA LYS A 591 -9.91 11.57 25.66
C LYS A 591 -8.89 10.68 24.98
N ASN A 592 -9.33 9.54 24.44
CA ASN A 592 -8.46 8.57 23.78
C ASN A 592 -7.91 9.08 22.45
N ASP A 593 -8.72 9.81 21.69
CA ASP A 593 -8.27 10.47 20.47
C ASP A 593 -7.18 11.52 20.74
N HIS A 594 -7.36 12.36 21.76
CA HIS A 594 -6.35 13.35 22.14
C HIS A 594 -5.07 12.72 22.70
N TYR A 595 -5.15 11.57 23.35
CA TYR A 595 -3.99 10.86 23.85
C TYR A 595 -3.18 10.17 22.76
N TRP A 596 -3.84 9.35 21.94
CA TRP A 596 -3.17 8.57 20.88
C TRP A 596 -2.94 9.36 19.59
N GLN A 597 -3.81 10.31 19.26
CA GLN A 597 -3.76 11.23 18.14
C GLN A 597 -3.73 10.53 16.76
N HIS A 598 -2.57 10.02 16.36
CA HIS A 598 -2.32 9.37 15.07
C HIS A 598 -1.42 8.16 15.28
N VAL A 599 -1.32 7.35 14.23
CA VAL A 599 -0.33 6.27 14.17
C VAL A 599 1.05 6.87 13.95
N ASP A 600 1.99 6.60 14.87
CA ASP A 600 3.37 7.10 14.77
C ASP A 600 4.19 6.30 13.76
N LEU A 601 4.01 4.99 13.72
CA LEU A 601 4.63 4.09 12.76
C LEU A 601 3.59 3.15 12.15
N TYR A 602 3.45 3.20 10.84
CA TYR A 602 2.59 2.32 10.08
C TYR A 602 3.41 1.43 9.14
N VAL A 603 3.18 0.11 9.21
CA VAL A 603 3.92 -0.87 8.40
C VAL A 603 2.95 -1.66 7.54
N GLY A 604 3.22 -1.72 6.24
CA GLY A 604 2.37 -2.44 5.30
C GLY A 604 2.89 -2.42 3.87
N GLY A 605 2.23 -3.14 2.97
CA GLY A 605 2.65 -3.31 1.58
C GLY A 605 2.47 -2.07 0.71
N THR A 606 3.32 -1.93 -0.30
CA THR A 606 3.27 -0.82 -1.28
C THR A 606 2.06 -0.87 -2.19
N GLU A 607 1.43 -2.04 -2.35
CA GLU A 607 0.21 -2.24 -3.15
C GLU A 607 -0.97 -1.39 -2.68
N HIS A 608 -0.93 -0.91 -1.46
CA HIS A 608 -1.98 -0.07 -0.86
C HIS A 608 -1.80 1.44 -1.09
N ALA A 609 -0.76 1.85 -1.82
CA ALA A 609 -0.39 3.26 -2.00
C ALA A 609 -1.51 4.12 -2.62
N THR A 610 -2.24 3.60 -3.59
CA THR A 610 -3.31 4.31 -4.31
C THR A 610 -4.73 3.89 -3.91
N GLY A 611 -4.86 2.87 -3.08
CA GLY A 611 -6.13 2.37 -2.55
C GLY A 611 -6.30 2.76 -1.08
N HIS A 612 -6.03 1.81 -0.19
CA HIS A 612 -6.22 1.94 1.25
C HIS A 612 -5.66 3.26 1.85
N LEU A 613 -4.43 3.65 1.49
CA LEU A 613 -3.81 4.85 2.05
C LEU A 613 -4.52 6.13 1.64
N ILE A 614 -4.98 6.24 0.41
CA ILE A 614 -5.78 7.38 -0.05
C ILE A 614 -7.13 7.42 0.69
N TYR A 615 -7.82 6.29 0.80
CA TYR A 615 -9.13 6.22 1.46
C TYR A 615 -9.02 6.50 2.96
N SER A 616 -8.00 5.98 3.65
CA SER A 616 -7.76 6.28 5.07
C SER A 616 -7.46 7.76 5.31
N ARG A 617 -6.65 8.38 4.45
CA ARG A 617 -6.35 9.81 4.54
C ARG A 617 -7.59 10.67 4.29
N PHE A 618 -8.39 10.32 3.28
CA PHE A 618 -9.67 10.97 3.02
C PHE A 618 -10.63 10.84 4.21
N TRP A 619 -10.81 9.63 4.70
CA TRP A 619 -11.73 9.33 5.81
C TRP A 619 -11.34 10.10 7.08
N ASN A 620 -10.06 10.11 7.38
CA ASN A 620 -9.52 10.84 8.53
C ASN A 620 -9.73 12.35 8.41
N LYS A 621 -9.47 12.94 7.24
CA LYS A 621 -9.69 14.37 7.00
C LYS A 621 -11.16 14.74 7.13
N PHE A 622 -12.04 13.88 6.64
CA PHE A 622 -13.49 14.07 6.80
C PHE A 622 -13.90 14.07 8.29
N LEU A 623 -13.44 13.07 9.05
CA LEU A 623 -13.72 13.01 10.49
C LEU A 623 -13.09 14.15 11.25
N HIS A 624 -11.90 14.59 10.86
CA HIS A 624 -11.24 15.77 11.42
C HIS A 624 -12.08 17.03 11.19
N ASP A 625 -12.61 17.23 10.00
CA ASP A 625 -13.45 18.37 9.66
C ASP A 625 -14.70 18.49 10.56
N LEU A 626 -15.26 17.35 10.97
CA LEU A 626 -16.43 17.29 11.85
C LEU A 626 -16.07 17.25 13.34
N GLY A 627 -14.78 17.26 13.69
CA GLY A 627 -14.31 17.26 15.08
C GLY A 627 -14.21 15.87 15.73
N TYR A 628 -14.25 14.79 14.96
CA TYR A 628 -14.14 13.41 15.47
C TYR A 628 -12.74 12.83 15.45
N SER A 629 -11.77 13.52 14.89
CA SER A 629 -10.35 13.17 14.91
C SER A 629 -9.51 14.42 15.13
N VAL A 630 -8.63 14.39 16.11
CA VAL A 630 -7.74 15.52 16.42
C VAL A 630 -6.64 15.68 15.38
N ALA A 631 -6.13 14.56 14.85
CA ALA A 631 -5.10 14.55 13.82
C ALA A 631 -5.70 14.72 12.42
N GLU A 632 -5.03 15.49 11.57
CA GLU A 632 -5.44 15.67 10.17
C GLU A 632 -4.94 14.56 9.26
N GLU A 633 -3.78 13.98 9.57
CA GLU A 633 -3.22 12.81 8.89
C GLU A 633 -3.21 11.58 9.81
N PRO A 634 -3.63 10.41 9.32
CA PRO A 634 -3.74 9.22 10.16
C PRO A 634 -2.41 8.56 10.49
N PHE A 635 -1.42 8.63 9.59
CA PHE A 635 -0.16 7.90 9.67
C PHE A 635 1.03 8.84 9.47
N GLN A 636 1.88 8.98 10.48
CA GLN A 636 3.04 9.87 10.39
C GLN A 636 4.18 9.25 9.61
N LYS A 637 4.75 8.15 10.09
CA LYS A 637 5.80 7.42 9.39
C LYS A 637 5.24 6.15 8.79
N LEU A 638 5.53 5.93 7.52
CA LEU A 638 5.16 4.72 6.80
C LEU A 638 6.42 3.96 6.37
N VAL A 639 6.45 2.68 6.66
CA VAL A 639 7.49 1.76 6.19
C VAL A 639 6.82 0.67 5.36
N ASN A 640 7.23 0.54 4.12
CA ASN A 640 6.79 -0.54 3.25
C ASN A 640 7.80 -1.67 3.30
N GLN A 641 7.37 -2.84 3.78
CA GLN A 641 8.19 -4.04 3.70
C GLN A 641 8.20 -4.58 2.26
N GLY A 642 9.35 -5.16 1.88
CA GLY A 642 9.46 -5.95 0.67
C GLY A 642 8.76 -7.30 0.82
N MET A 643 8.68 -8.05 -0.26
CA MET A 643 8.10 -9.39 -0.25
C MET A 643 9.18 -10.45 0.00
N ILE A 644 8.86 -11.47 0.80
CA ILE A 644 9.62 -12.71 0.79
C ILE A 644 9.11 -13.52 -0.39
N GLN A 645 10.00 -13.78 -1.34
CA GLN A 645 9.73 -14.56 -2.54
C GLN A 645 9.92 -16.04 -2.27
N GLY A 646 9.16 -16.88 -2.99
CA GLY A 646 9.33 -18.31 -2.97
C GLY A 646 10.40 -18.76 -3.97
N ARG A 647 11.05 -19.84 -3.65
CA ARG A 647 11.89 -20.57 -4.62
C ARG A 647 11.07 -21.73 -5.17
N SER A 648 10.50 -21.51 -6.36
CA SER A 648 9.73 -22.55 -7.05
C SER A 648 10.62 -23.61 -7.64
N ASN A 649 10.17 -24.85 -7.63
CA ASN A 649 10.80 -25.95 -8.35
C ASN A 649 9.95 -26.40 -9.54
N PHE A 650 10.61 -26.90 -10.57
CA PHE A 650 9.96 -27.34 -11.81
C PHE A 650 10.35 -28.78 -12.15
N VAL A 651 9.35 -29.53 -12.62
CA VAL A 651 9.52 -30.79 -13.33
C VAL A 651 9.24 -30.56 -14.82
N TYR A 652 9.86 -31.33 -15.67
CA TYR A 652 9.77 -31.17 -17.11
C TYR A 652 9.06 -32.37 -17.75
N ARG A 653 7.82 -32.13 -18.15
CA ARG A 653 6.95 -33.11 -18.78
C ARG A 653 7.25 -33.19 -20.28
N ILE A 654 7.50 -34.35 -20.80
CA ILE A 654 7.59 -34.58 -22.25
C ILE A 654 6.19 -34.42 -22.82
N LYS A 655 6.06 -33.61 -23.89
CA LYS A 655 4.81 -33.27 -24.54
C LYS A 655 3.97 -34.52 -24.86
N ASP A 656 2.68 -34.43 -24.57
CA ASP A 656 1.69 -35.50 -24.80
C ASP A 656 2.00 -36.86 -24.11
N THR A 657 2.80 -36.84 -23.07
CA THR A 657 3.14 -38.04 -22.29
C THR A 657 2.96 -37.80 -20.78
N ASN A 658 3.09 -38.86 -19.99
CA ASN A 658 3.21 -38.78 -18.53
C ASN A 658 4.64 -39.12 -18.06
N THR A 659 5.61 -38.78 -18.90
CA THR A 659 7.04 -38.95 -18.61
C THR A 659 7.70 -37.63 -18.29
N PHE A 660 8.47 -37.60 -17.23
CA PHE A 660 9.17 -36.42 -16.72
C PHE A 660 10.67 -36.64 -16.86
N VAL A 661 11.38 -35.67 -17.42
CA VAL A 661 12.81 -35.71 -17.63
C VAL A 661 13.55 -34.76 -16.71
N SER A 662 14.66 -35.22 -16.16
CA SER A 662 15.49 -34.42 -15.26
C SER A 662 16.08 -33.17 -15.95
N LEU A 663 16.33 -32.11 -15.20
CA LEU A 663 16.78 -30.80 -15.68
C LEU A 663 17.92 -30.86 -16.70
N GLY A 664 18.96 -31.64 -16.44
CA GLY A 664 20.14 -31.72 -17.30
C GLY A 664 19.90 -32.42 -18.64
N LEU A 665 18.83 -33.17 -18.78
CA LEU A 665 18.45 -33.93 -19.97
C LEU A 665 17.26 -33.33 -20.74
N LYS A 666 16.65 -32.26 -20.21
CA LYS A 666 15.42 -31.71 -20.77
C LYS A 666 15.54 -31.22 -22.22
N ASP A 667 16.69 -30.70 -22.60
CA ASP A 667 16.91 -30.15 -23.95
C ASP A 667 16.98 -31.20 -25.06
N GLN A 668 17.03 -32.50 -24.68
CA GLN A 668 16.95 -33.62 -25.62
C GLN A 668 15.50 -33.99 -25.98
N TYR A 669 14.53 -33.36 -25.38
CA TYR A 669 13.09 -33.63 -25.52
C TYR A 669 12.29 -32.33 -25.69
N ASP A 670 11.11 -32.43 -26.29
CA ASP A 670 10.14 -31.35 -26.29
C ASP A 670 9.36 -31.38 -24.96
N THR A 671 9.71 -30.47 -24.04
CA THR A 671 9.23 -30.50 -22.67
C THR A 671 8.43 -29.25 -22.31
N THR A 672 7.46 -29.40 -21.38
CA THR A 672 6.73 -28.32 -20.73
C THR A 672 7.14 -28.28 -19.25
N PRO A 673 7.61 -27.13 -18.73
CA PRO A 673 7.90 -26.99 -17.31
C PRO A 673 6.59 -26.90 -16.52
N LEU A 674 6.50 -27.64 -15.42
CA LEU A 674 5.38 -27.61 -14.49
C LEU A 674 5.90 -27.36 -13.09
N HIS A 675 5.19 -26.50 -12.35
CA HIS A 675 5.50 -26.29 -10.92
C HIS A 675 5.26 -27.57 -10.14
N VAL A 676 6.17 -27.86 -9.21
CA VAL A 676 6.06 -28.97 -8.27
C VAL A 676 6.11 -28.47 -6.85
N ASP A 677 5.38 -29.14 -5.95
CA ASP A 677 5.36 -28.79 -4.53
C ASP A 677 6.79 -28.84 -3.94
N VAL A 678 7.27 -27.71 -3.44
CA VAL A 678 8.62 -27.61 -2.85
C VAL A 678 8.83 -28.50 -1.63
N ASN A 679 7.75 -28.95 -0.99
CA ASN A 679 7.82 -29.88 0.16
C ASN A 679 8.21 -31.32 -0.21
N ILE A 680 8.15 -31.69 -1.47
CA ILE A 680 8.59 -32.98 -2.00
C ILE A 680 9.90 -32.89 -2.78
N VAL A 681 10.60 -31.77 -2.64
CA VAL A 681 11.91 -31.51 -3.24
C VAL A 681 12.92 -31.17 -2.15
N SER A 682 14.09 -31.80 -2.17
CA SER A 682 15.18 -31.51 -1.25
C SER A 682 16.48 -31.25 -2.02
N ASN A 683 17.06 -30.06 -1.84
CA ASN A 683 18.26 -29.65 -2.58
C ASN A 683 18.13 -29.89 -4.10
N ASP A 684 16.99 -29.49 -4.67
CA ASP A 684 16.60 -29.65 -6.07
C ASP A 684 16.43 -31.11 -6.53
N VAL A 685 16.49 -32.07 -5.64
CA VAL A 685 16.22 -33.49 -5.94
C VAL A 685 14.77 -33.82 -5.57
N LEU A 686 14.03 -34.30 -6.56
CA LEU A 686 12.65 -34.71 -6.40
C LEU A 686 12.54 -36.07 -5.67
N ASP A 687 11.62 -36.11 -4.69
CA ASP A 687 11.11 -37.38 -4.19
C ASP A 687 10.08 -37.94 -5.19
N VAL A 688 10.52 -38.87 -6.01
CA VAL A 688 9.73 -39.46 -7.11
C VAL A 688 8.48 -40.16 -6.62
N GLU A 689 8.57 -40.89 -5.49
CA GLU A 689 7.40 -41.60 -4.92
C GLU A 689 6.39 -40.63 -4.32
N ALA A 690 6.85 -39.59 -3.63
CA ALA A 690 5.98 -38.51 -3.15
C ALA A 690 5.31 -37.75 -4.30
N PHE A 691 5.99 -37.52 -5.41
CA PHE A 691 5.41 -36.90 -6.61
C PHE A 691 4.28 -37.76 -7.22
N LYS A 692 4.48 -39.07 -7.35
CA LYS A 692 3.44 -40.00 -7.83
C LYS A 692 2.20 -39.99 -6.92
N ALA A 693 2.40 -39.85 -5.62
CA ALA A 693 1.32 -39.79 -4.64
C ALA A 693 0.66 -38.41 -4.52
N TRP A 694 1.33 -37.35 -4.99
CA TRP A 694 0.88 -35.97 -4.84
C TRP A 694 -0.42 -35.65 -5.57
N ARG A 695 -0.56 -36.20 -6.80
CA ARG A 695 -1.79 -36.04 -7.59
C ARG A 695 -2.16 -37.32 -8.32
N PRO A 696 -3.46 -37.61 -8.47
CA PRO A 696 -3.90 -38.82 -9.16
C PRO A 696 -3.37 -38.96 -10.59
N GLU A 697 -3.25 -37.86 -11.33
CA GLU A 697 -2.73 -37.86 -12.69
C GLU A 697 -1.24 -38.30 -12.80
N TYR A 698 -0.50 -38.25 -11.70
CA TYR A 698 0.91 -38.63 -11.67
C TYR A 698 1.17 -40.04 -11.11
N ASN A 699 0.13 -40.79 -10.72
CA ASN A 699 0.29 -42.14 -10.15
C ASN A 699 1.08 -43.07 -11.02
N ASN A 700 0.98 -42.98 -12.35
CA ASN A 700 1.70 -43.79 -13.35
C ASN A 700 2.80 -43.00 -14.07
N ALA A 701 3.32 -41.95 -13.49
CA ALA A 701 4.36 -41.16 -14.08
C ALA A 701 5.68 -41.96 -14.21
N GLU A 702 6.35 -41.77 -15.32
CA GLU A 702 7.69 -42.31 -15.59
C GLU A 702 8.72 -41.19 -15.51
N PHE A 703 9.97 -41.52 -15.14
CA PHE A 703 11.03 -40.54 -14.93
C PHE A 703 12.29 -40.93 -15.69
N ILE A 704 12.90 -39.94 -16.36
CA ILE A 704 14.22 -40.04 -16.95
C ILE A 704 15.18 -39.32 -16.01
N LEU A 705 16.02 -40.10 -15.31
CA LEU A 705 16.86 -39.65 -14.21
C LEU A 705 18.29 -39.33 -14.68
N GLU A 706 18.98 -38.48 -13.91
CA GLU A 706 20.39 -38.18 -14.00
C GLU A 706 21.10 -38.87 -12.83
N GLU A 707 22.01 -39.80 -13.13
CA GLU A 707 22.79 -40.54 -12.10
C GLU A 707 21.88 -41.10 -10.98
N GLY A 708 20.72 -41.61 -11.35
CA GLY A 708 19.72 -42.19 -10.41
C GLY A 708 18.90 -41.19 -9.64
N LYS A 709 19.01 -39.91 -9.95
CA LYS A 709 18.24 -38.81 -9.31
C LYS A 709 17.46 -38.01 -10.32
N TYR A 710 16.32 -37.47 -9.88
CA TYR A 710 15.56 -36.47 -10.64
C TYR A 710 15.93 -35.08 -10.14
N ILE A 711 16.57 -34.29 -10.97
CA ILE A 711 16.95 -32.91 -10.66
C ILE A 711 15.87 -31.97 -11.19
N CYS A 712 15.29 -31.14 -10.29
CA CYS A 712 14.32 -30.11 -10.63
C CYS A 712 15.00 -28.82 -11.10
N GLY A 713 14.34 -28.09 -11.98
CA GLY A 713 14.65 -26.69 -12.23
C GLY A 713 14.15 -25.82 -11.06
N TRP A 714 14.58 -24.56 -11.02
CA TRP A 714 14.15 -23.61 -10.02
C TRP A 714 14.10 -22.17 -10.54
N ALA A 715 13.25 -21.37 -9.93
CA ALA A 715 13.19 -19.92 -10.15
C ALA A 715 12.68 -19.22 -8.89
N VAL A 716 13.09 -17.96 -8.72
CA VAL A 716 12.57 -17.11 -7.66
C VAL A 716 11.30 -16.43 -8.17
N GLU A 717 10.20 -16.67 -7.49
CA GLU A 717 8.86 -16.17 -7.85
C GLU A 717 8.11 -15.65 -6.63
N LYS A 718 6.97 -15.00 -6.84
CA LYS A 718 6.04 -14.66 -5.74
C LYS A 718 5.67 -15.94 -4.99
N MET A 719 5.73 -15.90 -3.67
CA MET A 719 5.28 -17.01 -2.83
C MET A 719 3.75 -17.09 -2.87
N SER A 720 3.22 -18.16 -3.44
CA SER A 720 1.77 -18.39 -3.55
C SER A 720 1.42 -19.86 -3.67
N LYS A 721 0.18 -20.21 -3.34
CA LYS A 721 -0.33 -21.59 -3.48
C LYS A 721 -0.28 -22.11 -4.91
N SER A 722 -0.59 -21.26 -5.88
CA SER A 722 -0.59 -21.64 -7.31
C SER A 722 0.79 -21.97 -7.86
N MET A 723 1.84 -21.48 -7.21
CA MET A 723 3.23 -21.76 -7.56
C MET A 723 3.81 -22.93 -6.75
N PHE A 724 3.05 -23.51 -5.82
CA PHE A 724 3.48 -24.62 -4.95
C PHE A 724 4.82 -24.36 -4.21
N ASN A 725 5.11 -23.10 -3.91
CA ASN A 725 6.35 -22.63 -3.29
C ASN A 725 6.17 -22.05 -1.89
N VAL A 726 5.02 -22.28 -1.28
CA VAL A 726 4.70 -21.77 0.05
C VAL A 726 5.46 -22.54 1.12
N VAL A 727 6.10 -21.77 2.03
CA VAL A 727 6.71 -22.30 3.25
C VAL A 727 5.84 -21.91 4.44
N ASN A 728 5.42 -22.89 5.23
CA ASN A 728 4.55 -22.69 6.39
C ASN A 728 5.39 -22.28 7.61
N PRO A 729 5.07 -21.15 8.26
CA PRO A 729 5.81 -20.71 9.45
C PRO A 729 5.70 -21.69 10.62
N ASP A 730 4.61 -22.47 10.74
CA ASP A 730 4.48 -23.48 11.81
C ASP A 730 5.58 -24.52 11.78
N MET A 731 5.94 -25.00 10.59
CA MET A 731 7.03 -25.98 10.43
C MET A 731 8.37 -25.42 10.86
N ILE A 732 8.62 -24.15 10.56
CA ILE A 732 9.85 -23.45 10.95
C ILE A 732 9.90 -23.25 12.46
N VAL A 733 8.81 -22.80 13.06
CA VAL A 733 8.72 -22.59 14.51
C VAL A 733 8.87 -23.91 15.27
N GLU A 734 8.25 -24.98 14.79
CA GLU A 734 8.38 -26.30 15.42
C GLU A 734 9.80 -26.85 15.37
N LYS A 735 10.50 -26.67 14.25
CA LYS A 735 11.85 -27.18 14.04
C LYS A 735 12.93 -26.32 14.70
N TYR A 736 12.82 -25.00 14.62
CA TYR A 736 13.88 -24.05 15.02
C TYR A 736 13.49 -23.09 16.14
N GLY A 737 12.20 -22.90 16.40
CA GLY A 737 11.68 -21.94 17.35
C GLY A 737 11.29 -20.60 16.72
N ALA A 738 10.44 -19.87 17.44
CA ALA A 738 9.93 -18.56 17.02
C ALA A 738 11.04 -17.50 17.02
N ASP A 739 11.90 -17.47 18.02
CA ASP A 739 13.01 -16.51 18.08
C ASP A 739 13.97 -16.68 16.89
N THR A 740 14.23 -17.91 16.49
CA THR A 740 15.03 -18.19 15.29
C THR A 740 14.34 -17.68 14.02
N LEU A 741 13.05 -17.93 13.85
CA LEU A 741 12.27 -17.41 12.70
C LEU A 741 12.31 -15.89 12.64
N ARG A 742 12.03 -15.23 13.77
CA ARG A 742 12.03 -13.76 13.87
C ARG A 742 13.37 -13.15 13.44
N MET A 743 14.46 -13.67 13.98
CA MET A 743 15.81 -13.19 13.65
C MET A 743 16.20 -13.51 12.22
N TYR A 744 15.85 -14.69 11.73
CA TYR A 744 16.19 -15.10 10.37
C TYR A 744 15.49 -14.26 9.31
N GLU A 745 14.20 -13.94 9.47
CA GLU A 745 13.49 -13.05 8.56
C GLU A 745 14.11 -11.65 8.49
N MET A 746 14.61 -11.15 9.61
CA MET A 746 15.35 -9.88 9.64
C MET A 746 16.77 -9.99 9.05
N PHE A 747 17.37 -11.16 9.11
CA PHE A 747 18.71 -11.42 8.56
C PHE A 747 18.75 -11.52 7.04
N LEU A 748 17.66 -11.94 6.39
CA LEU A 748 17.58 -12.15 4.95
C LEU A 748 17.95 -10.93 4.10
N GLY A 749 17.76 -9.73 4.61
CA GLY A 749 18.08 -8.49 3.93
C GLY A 749 17.35 -7.28 4.50
N PRO A 750 17.53 -6.10 3.92
CA PRO A 750 16.81 -4.90 4.34
C PRO A 750 15.29 -5.11 4.28
N VAL A 751 14.56 -4.55 5.27
CA VAL A 751 13.11 -4.75 5.40
C VAL A 751 12.35 -4.32 4.14
N GLU A 752 12.77 -3.23 3.52
CA GLU A 752 12.09 -2.63 2.36
C GLU A 752 12.35 -3.36 1.03
N GLN A 753 13.32 -4.27 0.99
CA GLN A 753 13.68 -5.00 -0.22
C GLN A 753 13.03 -6.38 -0.26
N SER A 754 12.58 -6.76 -1.45
CA SER A 754 12.15 -8.13 -1.71
C SER A 754 13.37 -9.07 -1.73
N LYS A 755 13.19 -10.28 -1.20
CA LYS A 755 14.25 -11.27 -1.01
C LYS A 755 13.71 -12.68 -1.08
N PRO A 756 14.49 -13.64 -1.61
CA PRO A 756 14.08 -15.04 -1.66
C PRO A 756 14.19 -15.69 -0.28
N TRP A 757 13.26 -16.57 0.03
CA TRP A 757 13.34 -17.45 1.18
C TRP A 757 14.32 -18.60 0.88
N ASP A 758 15.26 -18.83 1.81
CA ASP A 758 16.18 -19.99 1.79
C ASP A 758 16.15 -20.68 3.14
N THR A 759 15.51 -21.83 3.22
CA THR A 759 15.40 -22.60 4.47
C THR A 759 16.77 -23.08 4.98
N ASN A 760 17.75 -23.25 4.10
CA ASN A 760 19.08 -23.74 4.49
C ASN A 760 19.89 -22.75 5.34
N GLY A 761 19.61 -21.45 5.19
CA GLY A 761 20.31 -20.39 5.92
C GLY A 761 19.93 -20.27 7.40
N ILE A 762 18.77 -20.82 7.79
CA ILE A 762 18.22 -20.64 9.14
C ILE A 762 19.05 -21.30 10.26
N ASP A 763 19.79 -22.36 9.93
CA ASP A 763 20.65 -23.07 10.88
C ASP A 763 21.72 -22.17 11.51
N GLY A 764 22.21 -21.17 10.78
CA GLY A 764 23.18 -20.20 11.28
C GLY A 764 22.64 -19.37 12.43
N VAL A 765 21.40 -18.92 12.31
CA VAL A 765 20.70 -18.14 13.35
C VAL A 765 20.37 -19.03 14.55
N HIS A 766 19.94 -20.27 14.30
CA HIS A 766 19.65 -21.22 15.38
C HIS A 766 20.90 -21.53 16.21
N ARG A 767 22.04 -21.76 15.55
CA ARG A 767 23.35 -21.96 16.23
C ARG A 767 23.79 -20.72 16.99
N PHE A 768 23.50 -19.53 16.47
CA PHE A 768 23.76 -18.28 17.18
C PHE A 768 23.01 -18.22 18.52
N LEU A 769 21.73 -18.56 18.55
CA LEU A 769 20.95 -18.57 19.80
C LEU A 769 21.47 -19.62 20.78
N LYS A 770 21.90 -20.77 20.34
CA LYS A 770 22.59 -21.76 21.18
C LYS A 770 23.91 -21.22 21.77
N LYS A 771 24.66 -20.49 20.96
CA LYS A 771 25.91 -19.86 21.42
C LYS A 771 25.64 -18.74 22.41
N PHE A 772 24.59 -17.94 22.20
CA PHE A 772 24.13 -16.95 23.17
C PHE A 772 23.79 -17.60 24.50
N TRP A 773 23.02 -18.68 24.50
CA TRP A 773 22.68 -19.44 25.69
C TRP A 773 23.93 -19.96 26.41
N SER A 774 24.98 -20.37 25.69
CA SER A 774 26.21 -20.86 26.24
C SER A 774 27.04 -19.83 27.04
N LEU A 775 26.74 -18.55 26.92
CA LEU A 775 27.31 -17.51 27.80
C LEU A 775 26.75 -17.59 29.21
N PHE A 776 25.62 -18.22 29.43
CA PHE A 776 24.88 -18.31 30.68
C PHE A 776 25.03 -19.68 31.35
N TYR A 777 25.12 -20.75 30.55
CA TYR A 777 25.16 -22.13 31.02
C TYR A 777 26.24 -22.93 30.27
N ASP A 778 26.95 -23.80 31.05
CA ASP A 778 27.87 -24.77 30.47
C ASP A 778 27.15 -25.96 29.83
N ARG A 779 27.90 -26.89 29.22
CA ARG A 779 27.35 -28.10 28.58
C ARG A 779 26.64 -29.05 29.55
N ASN A 780 26.97 -28.94 30.87
CA ASN A 780 26.35 -29.72 31.92
C ASN A 780 25.14 -29.04 32.54
N GLY A 781 24.81 -27.83 32.07
CA GLY A 781 23.70 -27.03 32.57
C GLY A 781 23.99 -26.25 33.84
N ASN A 782 25.26 -26.11 34.24
CA ASN A 782 25.65 -25.28 35.35
C ASN A 782 25.66 -23.80 34.95
N ALA A 783 25.21 -22.96 35.88
CA ALA A 783 25.23 -21.51 35.68
C ALA A 783 26.67 -20.97 35.70
N LEU A 784 26.97 -20.14 34.68
CA LEU A 784 28.29 -19.50 34.52
C LEU A 784 28.32 -18.07 35.00
N VAL A 785 27.17 -17.44 35.20
CA VAL A 785 27.04 -16.01 35.50
C VAL A 785 27.72 -15.68 36.82
N ASN A 786 28.54 -14.62 36.80
CA ASN A 786 29.26 -14.12 37.98
C ASN A 786 29.13 -12.60 38.06
N ASP A 787 29.51 -12.07 39.25
CA ASP A 787 29.38 -10.63 39.55
C ASP A 787 30.72 -9.88 39.49
N GLU A 788 31.74 -10.46 38.84
CA GLU A 788 33.01 -9.79 38.61
C GLU A 788 32.83 -8.53 37.74
N ALA A 789 33.73 -7.56 37.91
CA ALA A 789 33.72 -6.34 37.14
C ALA A 789 34.04 -6.62 35.66
N ALA A 790 33.33 -5.94 34.77
CA ALA A 790 33.57 -6.05 33.35
C ALA A 790 34.92 -5.47 32.93
N THR A 791 35.62 -6.15 32.02
CA THR A 791 36.87 -5.67 31.47
C THR A 791 36.59 -4.57 30.40
N PRO A 792 37.61 -3.70 30.11
CA PRO A 792 37.46 -2.69 29.03
C PRO A 792 37.11 -3.28 27.68
N GLU A 793 37.64 -4.45 27.34
CA GLU A 793 37.37 -5.13 26.08
C GLU A 793 35.93 -5.67 26.00
N GLU A 794 35.40 -6.19 27.09
CA GLU A 794 34.02 -6.64 27.22
C GLU A 794 33.05 -5.46 27.08
N LEU A 795 33.33 -4.34 27.77
CA LEU A 795 32.53 -3.11 27.65
C LEU A 795 32.58 -2.51 26.24
N LYS A 796 33.73 -2.55 25.58
CA LYS A 796 33.88 -2.11 24.20
C LYS A 796 32.99 -2.92 23.24
N SER A 797 33.02 -4.25 23.35
CA SER A 797 32.19 -5.13 22.53
C SER A 797 30.70 -4.85 22.75
N LEU A 798 30.26 -4.72 23.99
CA LEU A 798 28.88 -4.41 24.36
C LEU A 798 28.45 -3.03 23.82
N HIS A 799 29.25 -1.98 24.03
CA HIS A 799 28.85 -0.62 23.60
C HIS A 799 28.92 -0.41 22.10
N LYS A 800 29.78 -1.11 21.37
CA LYS A 800 29.72 -1.20 19.92
C LYS A 800 28.37 -1.74 19.46
N LEU A 801 27.92 -2.82 20.13
CA LEU A 801 26.62 -3.42 19.85
C LEU A 801 25.46 -2.46 20.14
N ILE A 802 25.45 -1.83 21.32
CA ILE A 802 24.41 -0.88 21.72
C ILE A 802 24.28 0.24 20.69
N LYS A 803 25.41 0.86 20.29
CA LYS A 803 25.43 1.92 19.29
C LYS A 803 24.86 1.44 17.95
N LYS A 804 25.34 0.29 17.48
CA LYS A 804 24.95 -0.26 16.17
C LYS A 804 23.48 -0.63 16.13
N VAL A 805 22.99 -1.36 17.12
CA VAL A 805 21.60 -1.82 17.17
C VAL A 805 20.64 -0.66 17.36
N THR A 806 20.97 0.32 18.21
CA THR A 806 20.14 1.53 18.39
C THR A 806 19.96 2.27 17.06
N GLY A 807 21.04 2.54 16.34
CA GLY A 807 20.99 3.19 15.04
C GLY A 807 20.26 2.37 13.97
N ASP A 808 20.47 1.06 13.97
CA ASP A 808 19.83 0.15 13.03
C ASP A 808 18.31 0.02 13.24
N ILE A 809 17.84 0.00 14.48
CA ILE A 809 16.40 -0.03 14.78
C ILE A 809 15.73 1.25 14.28
N GLU A 810 16.33 2.41 14.55
CA GLU A 810 15.80 3.71 14.11
C GLU A 810 15.70 3.83 12.57
N THR A 811 16.55 3.11 11.84
CA THR A 811 16.60 3.11 10.38
C THR A 811 16.04 1.84 9.72
N PHE A 812 15.49 0.92 10.50
CA PHE A 812 15.00 -0.39 10.02
C PHE A 812 16.07 -1.25 9.33
N SER A 813 17.32 -1.08 9.72
CA SER A 813 18.46 -1.84 9.19
C SER A 813 18.74 -3.11 10.02
N TYR A 814 17.71 -3.90 10.25
CA TYR A 814 17.76 -5.05 11.16
C TYR A 814 18.72 -6.16 10.73
N ASN A 815 18.93 -6.34 9.42
CA ASN A 815 19.89 -7.33 8.92
C ASN A 815 21.32 -7.07 9.41
N THR A 816 21.73 -5.82 9.52
CA THR A 816 23.03 -5.44 10.08
C THR A 816 23.08 -5.58 11.59
N SER A 817 21.95 -5.41 12.27
CA SER A 817 21.83 -5.72 13.70
C SER A 817 22.10 -7.19 14.01
N ILE A 818 21.52 -8.09 13.22
CA ILE A 818 21.73 -9.54 13.39
C ILE A 818 23.23 -9.88 13.27
N SER A 819 23.90 -9.33 12.26
CA SER A 819 25.35 -9.48 12.10
C SER A 819 26.15 -8.92 13.29
N ALA A 820 25.72 -7.76 13.81
CA ALA A 820 26.36 -7.14 14.97
C ALA A 820 26.20 -8.01 16.25
N PHE A 821 25.04 -8.61 16.45
CA PHE A 821 24.82 -9.57 17.52
C PHE A 821 25.75 -10.78 17.41
N MET A 822 25.90 -11.35 16.22
CA MET A 822 26.80 -12.47 15.98
C MET A 822 28.26 -12.14 16.31
N ILE A 823 28.71 -10.94 15.90
CA ILE A 823 30.05 -10.45 16.18
C ILE A 823 30.28 -10.30 17.69
N CYS A 824 29.36 -9.60 18.38
CA CYS A 824 29.47 -9.34 19.81
C CYS A 824 29.52 -10.64 20.62
N ILE A 825 28.64 -11.59 20.32
CA ILE A 825 28.58 -12.87 21.04
C ILE A 825 29.82 -13.73 20.75
N ASN A 826 30.38 -13.68 19.53
CA ASN A 826 31.64 -14.34 19.22
C ASN A 826 32.79 -13.73 20.03
N GLU A 827 32.89 -12.41 20.15
CA GLU A 827 33.89 -11.71 20.93
C GLU A 827 33.76 -12.06 22.43
N LEU A 828 32.55 -11.95 23.00
CA LEU A 828 32.31 -12.27 24.42
C LEU A 828 32.58 -13.76 24.73
N SER A 829 32.21 -14.66 23.83
CA SER A 829 32.49 -16.08 23.95
C SER A 829 33.99 -16.36 23.89
N GLY A 830 34.73 -15.69 23.01
CA GLY A 830 36.19 -15.76 22.94
C GLY A 830 36.88 -15.27 24.23
N MET A 831 36.33 -14.25 24.86
CA MET A 831 36.78 -13.73 26.15
C MET A 831 36.27 -14.54 27.36
N LYS A 832 35.44 -15.56 27.12
CA LYS A 832 34.76 -16.35 28.17
C LYS A 832 33.98 -15.44 29.15
N CYS A 833 33.33 -14.41 28.65
CA CYS A 833 32.59 -13.46 29.44
C CYS A 833 31.25 -14.05 29.89
N SER A 834 31.04 -14.12 31.19
CA SER A 834 29.77 -14.48 31.81
C SER A 834 29.42 -13.51 32.94
N LYS A 835 29.83 -12.25 32.82
CA LYS A 835 29.62 -11.22 33.81
C LYS A 835 28.21 -10.65 33.73
N ARG A 836 27.53 -10.63 34.87
CA ARG A 836 26.12 -10.14 34.99
C ARG A 836 25.95 -8.73 34.40
N ALA A 837 26.89 -7.83 34.67
CA ALA A 837 26.83 -6.45 34.21
C ALA A 837 26.81 -6.34 32.66
N ILE A 838 27.51 -7.24 31.98
CA ILE A 838 27.51 -7.31 30.50
C ILE A 838 26.27 -8.05 29.98
N LEU A 839 25.96 -9.21 30.53
CA LEU A 839 24.90 -10.08 30.05
C LEU A 839 23.51 -9.48 30.26
N ARG A 840 23.30 -8.70 31.31
CA ARG A 840 22.04 -8.02 31.56
C ARG A 840 21.69 -7.04 30.45
N ASP A 841 22.63 -6.18 30.08
CA ASP A 841 22.41 -5.22 28.98
C ASP A 841 22.30 -5.91 27.62
N LEU A 842 23.07 -6.97 27.39
CA LEU A 842 23.01 -7.79 26.18
C LEU A 842 21.62 -8.40 25.99
N ILE A 843 21.00 -8.93 27.04
CA ILE A 843 19.65 -9.48 27.03
C ILE A 843 18.65 -8.40 26.64
N VAL A 844 18.74 -7.21 27.20
CA VAL A 844 17.81 -6.11 26.91
C VAL A 844 17.91 -5.67 25.45
N VAL A 845 19.12 -5.57 24.90
CA VAL A 845 19.35 -5.18 23.51
C VAL A 845 18.84 -6.23 22.52
N LEU A 846 18.99 -7.52 22.87
CA LEU A 846 18.50 -8.62 22.02
C LEU A 846 17.00 -8.88 22.16
N ALA A 847 16.38 -8.50 23.26
CA ALA A 847 14.98 -8.80 23.58
C ALA A 847 13.98 -8.43 22.47
N PRO A 848 14.08 -7.28 21.76
CA PRO A 848 13.19 -6.99 20.66
C PRO A 848 13.24 -8.02 19.52
N PHE A 849 14.38 -8.62 19.27
CA PHE A 849 14.61 -9.59 18.20
C PHE A 849 14.24 -11.02 18.60
N ALA A 850 14.58 -11.41 19.83
CA ALA A 850 14.38 -12.75 20.37
C ALA A 850 13.74 -12.70 21.78
N PRO A 851 12.46 -12.33 21.86
CA PRO A 851 11.84 -12.01 23.14
C PRO A 851 11.72 -13.20 24.08
N HIS A 852 11.50 -14.40 23.59
CA HIS A 852 11.27 -15.58 24.45
C HIS A 852 12.52 -15.99 25.22
N VAL A 853 13.63 -16.16 24.53
CA VAL A 853 14.91 -16.53 25.18
C VAL A 853 15.39 -15.42 26.12
N CYS A 854 15.18 -14.18 25.75
CA CYS A 854 15.55 -13.03 26.57
C CYS A 854 14.70 -12.91 27.83
N GLU A 855 13.41 -13.19 27.79
CA GLU A 855 12.54 -13.29 28.96
C GLU A 855 13.03 -14.37 29.92
N GLU A 856 13.34 -15.56 29.41
CA GLU A 856 13.84 -16.67 30.23
C GLU A 856 15.15 -16.32 30.90
N LEU A 857 16.11 -15.78 30.20
CA LEU A 857 17.40 -15.41 30.74
C LEU A 857 17.32 -14.21 31.69
N TRP A 858 16.41 -13.28 31.46
CA TRP A 858 16.14 -12.17 32.35
C TRP A 858 15.65 -12.67 33.71
N GLU A 859 14.70 -13.61 33.72
CA GLU A 859 14.21 -14.26 34.93
C GLU A 859 15.34 -15.01 35.64
N GLN A 860 16.15 -15.76 34.92
CA GLN A 860 17.26 -16.54 35.45
C GLN A 860 18.36 -15.66 36.11
N LEU A 861 18.54 -14.42 35.62
CA LEU A 861 19.44 -13.45 36.20
C LEU A 861 18.87 -12.74 37.44
N GLY A 862 17.61 -13.03 37.81
CA GLY A 862 16.93 -12.35 38.91
C GLY A 862 16.40 -10.96 38.53
N GLY A 863 16.15 -10.71 37.23
CA GLY A 863 15.54 -9.49 36.77
C GLY A 863 14.10 -9.32 37.26
N GLU A 864 13.72 -8.10 37.64
CA GLU A 864 12.35 -7.80 38.06
C GLU A 864 11.41 -7.69 36.91
N GLY A 865 10.22 -8.30 37.01
CA GLY A 865 9.16 -8.20 36.00
C GLY A 865 9.52 -8.79 34.66
N SER A 866 8.97 -8.24 33.61
CA SER A 866 9.27 -8.61 32.22
C SER A 866 10.50 -7.84 31.69
N VAL A 867 11.30 -8.50 30.85
CA VAL A 867 12.39 -7.81 30.12
C VAL A 867 11.85 -6.69 29.25
N CYS A 868 10.59 -6.78 28.82
CA CYS A 868 9.92 -5.74 28.04
C CYS A 868 9.80 -4.39 28.74
N ASP A 869 9.82 -4.40 30.08
CA ASP A 869 9.72 -3.21 30.94
C ASP A 869 11.07 -2.75 31.49
N ALA A 870 12.17 -3.38 31.11
CA ALA A 870 13.52 -2.93 31.41
C ALA A 870 13.82 -1.61 30.68
N GLN A 871 14.93 -0.99 31.06
CA GLN A 871 15.37 0.23 30.40
C GLN A 871 16.42 -0.09 29.33
N TRP A 872 16.27 0.49 28.14
CA TRP A 872 17.26 0.40 27.09
C TRP A 872 18.61 0.91 27.58
N PRO A 873 19.70 0.16 27.40
CA PRO A 873 21.01 0.54 27.92
C PRO A 873 21.51 1.86 27.30
N ALA A 874 22.05 2.72 28.16
CA ALA A 874 22.67 3.95 27.70
C ALA A 874 24.00 3.64 27.00
N PHE A 875 24.22 4.22 25.84
CA PHE A 875 25.48 4.16 25.13
C PHE A 875 26.50 5.11 25.76
N ASN A 876 27.72 4.64 26.00
CA ASN A 876 28.83 5.46 26.44
C ASN A 876 30.02 5.35 25.47
N GLU A 877 30.34 6.45 24.81
CA GLU A 877 31.39 6.53 23.81
C GLU A 877 32.79 6.31 24.38
N GLU A 878 33.00 6.57 25.68
CA GLU A 878 34.28 6.37 26.35
C GLU A 878 34.77 4.92 26.28
N TYR A 879 33.86 3.95 26.25
CA TYR A 879 34.18 2.53 26.12
C TYR A 879 34.62 2.12 24.70
N LEU A 880 34.43 2.97 23.70
CA LEU A 880 34.89 2.73 22.33
C LEU A 880 36.30 3.23 22.07
N VAL A 881 36.89 3.98 23.01
CA VAL A 881 38.24 4.52 22.85
C VAL A 881 39.24 3.37 22.84
N GLU A 882 40.00 3.27 21.76
CA GLU A 882 41.09 2.30 21.68
C GLU A 882 42.26 2.71 22.51
N ASN A 883 42.42 2.06 23.66
CA ASN A 883 43.59 2.23 24.49
C ASN A 883 44.83 1.55 23.95
N SER A 884 44.69 0.68 22.97
CA SER A 884 45.78 -0.01 22.25
C SER A 884 45.50 -0.09 20.75
N VAL A 885 46.59 -0.06 20.00
CA VAL A 885 46.60 -0.22 18.54
C VAL A 885 47.46 -1.39 18.16
N ASN A 886 46.97 -2.25 17.32
CA ASN A 886 47.68 -3.43 16.83
C ASN A 886 48.41 -3.09 15.52
N TYR A 887 49.75 -3.17 15.56
CA TYR A 887 50.61 -2.95 14.40
C TYR A 887 51.01 -4.27 13.78
N THR A 888 50.91 -4.37 12.47
CA THR A 888 51.50 -5.48 11.72
C THR A 888 52.99 -5.18 11.53
N VAL A 889 53.85 -6.03 12.06
CA VAL A 889 55.31 -5.91 11.93
C VAL A 889 55.79 -6.68 10.73
N SER A 890 56.48 -5.96 9.84
CA SER A 890 57.01 -6.46 8.58
C SER A 890 58.53 -6.30 8.51
N PHE A 891 59.21 -7.23 7.85
CA PHE A 891 60.62 -7.13 7.52
C PHE A 891 60.78 -7.19 6.00
N ASN A 892 61.41 -6.15 5.44
CA ASN A 892 61.56 -5.99 3.99
C ASN A 892 60.21 -6.20 3.24
N GLY A 893 59.12 -5.59 3.77
CA GLY A 893 57.81 -5.61 3.16
C GLY A 893 56.99 -6.89 3.36
N LYS A 894 57.52 -7.89 4.05
CA LYS A 894 56.80 -9.16 4.37
C LYS A 894 56.32 -9.15 5.81
N ALA A 895 55.00 -9.23 6.06
CA ALA A 895 54.40 -9.33 7.38
C ALA A 895 54.88 -10.56 8.14
N ARG A 896 55.25 -10.40 9.43
CA ARG A 896 55.79 -11.46 10.25
C ARG A 896 54.97 -11.74 11.51
N PHE A 897 54.58 -10.71 12.24
CA PHE A 897 53.76 -10.85 13.44
C PHE A 897 53.01 -9.55 13.71
N ASN A 898 52.12 -9.59 14.65
CA ASN A 898 51.37 -8.41 15.13
C ASN A 898 51.82 -8.10 16.56
N GLN A 899 51.87 -6.81 16.89
CA GLN A 899 52.18 -6.33 18.22
C GLN A 899 51.31 -5.13 18.60
N SER A 900 50.72 -5.18 19.78
CA SER A 900 49.87 -4.11 20.30
C SER A 900 50.67 -3.10 21.09
N PHE A 901 50.36 -1.82 20.88
CA PHE A 901 50.93 -0.69 21.60
C PHE A 901 49.83 0.20 22.15
N ALA A 902 50.12 0.94 23.21
CA ALA A 902 49.20 1.98 23.67
C ALA A 902 48.90 2.95 22.54
N ALA A 903 47.61 3.43 22.47
CA ALA A 903 47.15 4.29 21.37
C ALA A 903 47.93 5.62 21.26
N ASP A 904 48.52 6.07 22.36
CA ASP A 904 49.32 7.25 22.53
C ASP A 904 50.83 7.03 22.44
N ALA A 905 51.24 5.75 22.18
CA ALA A 905 52.68 5.41 22.06
C ALA A 905 53.31 6.17 20.89
N ASP A 906 54.45 6.80 21.15
CA ASP A 906 55.19 7.46 20.14
C ASP A 906 56.00 6.50 19.23
N ASN A 907 56.44 6.98 18.09
CA ASN A 907 57.13 6.15 17.11
C ASN A 907 58.44 5.59 17.64
N ALA A 908 59.11 6.32 18.55
CA ALA A 908 60.37 5.87 19.15
C ALA A 908 60.15 4.70 20.09
N THR A 909 59.10 4.72 20.91
CA THR A 909 58.69 3.65 21.81
C THR A 909 58.29 2.40 21.00
N ILE A 910 57.50 2.59 19.93
CA ILE A 910 57.07 1.49 19.06
C ILE A 910 58.27 0.81 18.39
N GLN A 911 59.16 1.60 17.85
CA GLN A 911 60.37 1.12 17.19
C GLN A 911 61.30 0.36 18.18
N ALA A 912 61.54 0.93 19.36
CA ALA A 912 62.40 0.29 20.37
C ALA A 912 61.83 -1.03 20.84
N ALA A 913 60.55 -1.09 21.11
CA ALA A 913 59.88 -2.31 21.55
C ALA A 913 59.92 -3.43 20.49
N ILE A 914 59.72 -3.09 19.22
CA ILE A 914 59.70 -4.08 18.12
C ILE A 914 61.12 -4.60 17.85
N LEU A 915 62.13 -3.73 17.91
CA LEU A 915 63.52 -4.16 17.71
C LEU A 915 64.03 -5.03 18.87
N ALA A 916 63.48 -4.82 20.10
CA ALA A 916 63.84 -5.63 21.26
C ALA A 916 62.99 -6.92 21.44
N ASP A 917 61.95 -7.12 20.61
CA ASP A 917 61.05 -8.25 20.67
C ASP A 917 61.77 -9.55 20.20
N GLU A 918 61.63 -10.62 20.97
CA GLU A 918 62.25 -11.90 20.66
C GLU A 918 61.87 -12.46 19.30
N ARG A 919 60.63 -12.16 18.82
CA ARG A 919 60.12 -12.55 17.53
C ARG A 919 60.86 -11.84 16.38
N SER A 920 61.44 -10.66 16.64
CA SER A 920 62.22 -9.89 15.67
C SER A 920 63.65 -10.44 15.56
N ALA A 921 64.18 -11.07 16.60
CA ALA A 921 65.61 -11.51 16.69
C ALA A 921 66.08 -12.29 15.47
N LYS A 922 65.32 -13.28 15.00
CA LYS A 922 65.66 -14.11 13.85
C LYS A 922 65.75 -13.35 12.51
N TRP A 923 65.12 -12.19 12.45
CA TRP A 923 65.12 -11.34 11.23
C TRP A 923 66.18 -10.27 11.29
N LEU A 924 66.72 -9.99 12.48
CA LEU A 924 67.77 -9.03 12.75
C LEU A 924 69.14 -9.68 12.85
N GLU A 925 69.24 -11.00 13.10
CA GLU A 925 70.48 -11.73 13.27
C GLU A 925 71.37 -11.60 12.06
N GLY A 926 72.60 -11.07 12.29
CA GLY A 926 73.60 -10.86 11.25
C GLY A 926 73.28 -9.77 10.21
N LYS A 927 72.24 -8.94 10.49
CA LYS A 927 71.75 -7.91 9.58
C LYS A 927 71.77 -6.53 10.23
N GLN A 928 72.03 -5.50 9.42
CA GLN A 928 71.97 -4.10 9.86
C GLN A 928 70.62 -3.50 9.50
N VAL A 929 69.94 -2.81 10.47
CA VAL A 929 68.73 -2.07 10.23
C VAL A 929 69.05 -0.81 9.46
N VAL A 930 68.51 -0.71 8.25
CA VAL A 930 68.70 0.42 7.34
C VAL A 930 67.69 1.54 7.65
N LYS A 931 66.41 1.13 7.84
CA LYS A 931 65.34 2.09 8.06
C LYS A 931 64.14 1.39 8.74
N VAL A 932 63.43 2.09 9.63
CA VAL A 932 62.15 1.67 10.18
C VAL A 932 61.09 2.64 9.69
N ILE A 933 60.08 2.12 9.04
CA ILE A 933 58.94 2.89 8.50
C ILE A 933 57.70 2.55 9.33
N ILE A 934 57.20 3.52 10.04
CA ILE A 934 55.99 3.40 10.86
C ILE A 934 54.85 4.12 10.17
N VAL A 935 53.83 3.38 9.74
CA VAL A 935 52.55 3.95 9.31
C VAL A 935 51.64 3.97 10.50
N PRO A 936 51.24 5.13 11.03
CA PRO A 936 50.45 5.25 12.24
C PRO A 936 49.21 4.35 12.20
N LYS A 937 48.96 3.60 13.27
CA LYS A 937 47.81 2.72 13.48
C LYS A 937 47.67 1.56 12.47
N LYS A 938 48.72 1.23 11.71
CA LYS A 938 48.66 0.18 10.67
C LYS A 938 49.81 -0.80 10.68
N ILE A 939 50.98 -0.35 10.31
CA ILE A 939 52.10 -1.23 10.02
C ILE A 939 53.43 -0.63 10.44
N VAL A 940 54.34 -1.46 10.89
CA VAL A 940 55.76 -1.11 11.05
C VAL A 940 56.54 -1.99 10.11
N ASN A 941 57.28 -1.39 9.18
CA ASN A 941 58.14 -2.11 8.25
C ASN A 941 59.65 -1.83 8.56
N ILE A 942 60.39 -2.85 8.88
CA ILE A 942 61.81 -2.80 9.18
C ILE A 942 62.56 -3.23 7.92
N VAL A 943 63.35 -2.34 7.39
CA VAL A 943 64.23 -2.63 6.25
C VAL A 943 65.60 -3.03 6.78
N VAL A 944 65.99 -4.24 6.50
CA VAL A 944 67.26 -4.81 6.93
C VAL A 944 68.11 -5.21 5.70
N LYS A 945 69.44 -5.08 5.82
CA LYS A 945 70.38 -5.41 4.78
C LYS A 945 71.41 -6.39 5.30
#